data_4051c155640cdb877fe83a5a19fcc139
#
_entry.id   4051c155640cdb877fe83a5a19fcc139
#
_cell.length_a   1.000
_cell.length_b   1.000
_cell.length_c   1.000
_cell.angle_alpha   90.00
_cell.angle_beta   90.00
_cell.angle_gamma   90.00
#
_symmetry.space_group_name_H-M   'P 1'
#
loop_
_entity.id
_entity.type
_entity.pdbx_description
1 polymer ?
#
loop_
_entity_poly.entity_id
_entity_poly.type
_entity_poly.pdbx_seq_one_letter_code
_entity_poly.pdbx_strand_id
1 'polypeptide(L)'
;MAATTTSFVGVQFHVPPPTSTSTTRVASLFSQSPPISVNFTANRKFIKSFNSLQLKRNNAFFTRNSPQFGRSSRSLVVRCQTSSSGKITQTEFTEMAWQAIVSSPEVAKENNHQIVETEHLMKALLEQKNGLARRIFSKIGVDNTRLLEATDKFIQRQPKVLGETAGSMLGRDLEALFQRARDYKKEYGDSFVSVEHLVLGFIQDNRFGKQLFKDFQISLTALKDAIQSIRGRQTVIDQDPEGKYESLEKYGKDLTAMARAGKLDPVIGRDDEIRRCIQILSRRTKNNPVLIGEPGVGKTAISEGLAQRIVQGDVPQALMNRRLISLDMGALIAGAKYRGEFEDRLKAVLKEVTDSDGQIVLFIDEIHTVVGAGATNGAMDAGNLLKPMLGRGELRCIGATTLDEYRKYIEKDPALERRFQQVYVDQPTVEDTISILRGLRERYELHHGVRISDSALVEAAILSDRYISGRFLPDKAIDLVDEAAAKLKMEITSKPTALDEINRTVLKLEMERLSLTNDTDKASRERFNRLEAELSLLKARQSELTEQWEHEKSVMTRIQSIKEEIDRVNVEIQQAEREYDLNRAAELKYGSLNSLQRQLEAAEKELVEYMKSGKSMLREEVSGSDIAEIVSKWTGIPVSKLQQTEREKLLHLEEELHKRVIGQDPAVRSIAEAIQRSRAGLSDPHRPIASFMFMGPTGVGKTELAKALASYMFNTEEALVRIDMSEYMEKHAVSRLIGAPPGYVGYEEGGQLTETVRRRPYSVILFDEIEKAHADVFNVFLQILDDGRVTDSQGRTVSFTNTVIIMTSNVGSQYILNTDDENLPKEMAYETIKQRVMEAARGIFRPEFMNRVDEYIVFQPLDRDQISSIVRLQLERVQKRIADRKMKLEVSDAALQLLGSLGYDPNYGARPVKRVIQQHVENELAKGILRGEFKDEDTILVDTEVTAFGNGQLPQQKLVFRKLESGSDTSSETKEEVTQTL
;
A
#
# COMPACT_ATOMS: atom_id res chain seq x y z
N MET A 1 -16.90 -58.87 -23.07
CA MET A 1 -16.13 -59.97 -23.65
C MET A 1 -14.68 -59.69 -23.34
N ALA A 2 -14.08 -60.70 -22.63
CA ALA A 2 -12.68 -61.02 -22.46
C ALA A 2 -11.70 -59.90 -21.93
N ALA A 3 -11.36 -59.83 -20.76
CA ALA A 3 -10.42 -60.48 -19.82
C ALA A 3 -9.12 -60.93 -20.46
N THR A 4 -8.00 -60.28 -20.08
CA THR A 4 -6.70 -60.96 -19.94
C THR A 4 -5.88 -60.30 -18.82
N THR A 5 -5.70 -61.05 -17.79
CA THR A 5 -4.77 -60.95 -16.66
C THR A 5 -3.35 -61.21 -17.11
N THR A 6 -2.39 -60.42 -16.65
CA THR A 6 -0.98 -60.86 -16.54
C THR A 6 -0.37 -60.32 -15.23
N SER A 7 -0.05 -61.28 -14.40
CA SER A 7 0.75 -61.23 -13.18
C SER A 7 2.19 -60.87 -13.45
N PHE A 8 2.76 -59.99 -12.60
CA PHE A 8 4.21 -59.89 -12.49
C PHE A 8 4.71 -60.00 -11.05
N VAL A 9 5.73 -60.78 -10.97
CA VAL A 9 6.49 -61.35 -9.85
C VAL A 9 7.18 -60.26 -9.05
N GLY A 10 7.12 -60.39 -7.72
CA GLY A 10 7.88 -59.57 -6.79
C GLY A 10 9.34 -60.01 -6.67
N VAL A 11 10.21 -59.03 -6.52
CA VAL A 11 11.59 -59.20 -6.06
C VAL A 11 11.78 -58.37 -4.79
N GLN A 12 11.95 -59.11 -3.68
CA GLN A 12 12.36 -58.52 -2.39
C GLN A 12 13.88 -58.35 -2.40
N PHE A 13 14.33 -57.15 -2.02
CA PHE A 13 15.71 -56.90 -1.59
C PHE A 13 15.75 -56.69 -0.08
N HIS A 14 16.48 -57.61 0.58
CA HIS A 14 16.87 -57.57 1.98
C HIS A 14 17.98 -56.54 2.19
N VAL A 15 17.84 -55.72 3.24
CA VAL A 15 18.89 -54.83 3.81
C VAL A 15 19.15 -55.31 5.24
N PRO A 16 20.40 -55.64 5.64
CA PRO A 16 20.75 -56.01 7.02
C PRO A 16 21.01 -54.78 7.89
N PRO A 17 20.87 -54.90 9.23
CA PRO A 17 21.04 -53.77 10.18
C PRO A 17 22.53 -53.58 10.53
N PRO A 18 22.92 -52.36 10.99
CA PRO A 18 24.29 -52.08 11.43
C PRO A 18 24.47 -52.45 12.91
N THR A 19 25.60 -53.13 13.17
CA THR A 19 26.13 -53.51 14.47
C THR A 19 26.81 -52.33 15.17
N SER A 20 26.62 -52.30 16.49
CA SER A 20 27.28 -51.46 17.49
C SER A 20 28.75 -51.85 17.72
N THR A 21 29.65 -50.89 17.98
CA THR A 21 30.73 -50.92 18.98
C THR A 21 31.47 -49.60 18.99
N SER A 22 31.52 -48.99 20.12
CA SER A 22 32.47 -48.79 21.24
C SER A 22 33.31 -47.51 21.13
N THR A 23 33.05 -46.66 22.09
CA THR A 23 33.92 -45.82 22.95
C THR A 23 35.41 -45.71 22.60
N THR A 24 35.88 -44.47 22.50
CA THR A 24 37.07 -44.01 23.28
C THR A 24 37.07 -42.51 23.51
N ARG A 25 37.24 -42.12 24.79
CA ARG A 25 37.54 -40.78 25.30
C ARG A 25 38.96 -40.42 24.93
N VAL A 26 39.19 -39.13 24.54
CA VAL A 26 40.45 -38.44 24.90
C VAL A 26 40.05 -36.99 25.27
N ALA A 27 40.39 -36.64 26.50
CA ALA A 27 40.38 -35.29 27.07
C ALA A 27 41.78 -34.68 26.92
N SER A 28 41.82 -33.38 26.71
CA SER A 28 42.77 -32.41 27.28
C SER A 28 42.75 -31.10 26.44
N LEU A 29 42.54 -30.01 27.05
CA LEU A 29 43.32 -29.06 27.85
C LEU A 29 43.56 -27.73 27.12
N PHE A 30 43.21 -26.62 27.85
CA PHE A 30 43.70 -25.22 27.76
C PHE A 30 43.14 -24.37 26.62
N SER A 31 42.77 -23.09 26.80
CA SER A 31 43.08 -22.12 27.87
C SER A 31 42.13 -20.95 27.80
N GLN A 32 41.90 -20.34 28.93
CA GLN A 32 41.15 -19.10 29.15
C GLN A 32 41.92 -17.89 28.56
N SER A 33 41.18 -16.93 27.99
CA SER A 33 41.58 -15.51 28.01
C SER A 33 40.32 -14.62 28.03
N PRO A 34 40.33 -13.48 28.74
CA PRO A 34 39.14 -12.70 29.09
C PRO A 34 38.78 -11.64 28.05
N PRO A 35 37.53 -11.08 28.10
CA PRO A 35 37.10 -10.07 27.15
C PRO A 35 37.70 -8.68 27.46
N ILE A 36 38.26 -8.05 26.44
CA ILE A 36 38.73 -6.66 26.47
C ILE A 36 37.50 -5.75 26.26
N SER A 37 37.20 -4.99 27.30
CA SER A 37 36.26 -3.87 27.23
C SER A 37 36.97 -2.65 26.62
N VAL A 38 36.54 -2.19 25.47
CA VAL A 38 36.99 -0.91 24.91
C VAL A 38 35.92 0.14 25.18
N ASN A 39 36.25 1.04 26.11
CA ASN A 39 35.49 2.27 26.35
C ASN A 39 35.77 3.27 25.23
N PHE A 40 34.74 3.64 24.46
CA PHE A 40 34.78 4.82 23.61
C PHE A 40 34.14 6.00 24.33
N THR A 41 34.96 6.92 24.85
CA THR A 41 34.58 8.28 25.23
C THR A 41 34.36 9.12 23.97
N ALA A 42 33.15 9.47 23.69
CA ALA A 42 32.82 10.39 22.61
C ALA A 42 32.95 11.84 23.08
N ASN A 43 33.86 12.56 22.48
CA ASN A 43 34.01 13.99 22.55
C ASN A 43 32.79 14.72 21.96
N ARG A 44 32.06 15.45 22.80
CA ARG A 44 31.12 16.50 22.40
C ARG A 44 31.94 17.78 22.13
N LYS A 45 32.01 18.17 20.84
CA LYS A 45 32.14 19.59 20.44
C LYS A 45 31.89 19.71 18.93
N PHE A 46 31.22 20.79 18.55
CA PHE A 46 30.77 21.24 17.21
C PHE A 46 29.41 20.67 16.72
N ILE A 47 28.39 21.44 16.96
CA ILE A 47 27.61 22.25 16.02
C ILE A 47 26.64 23.11 16.85
N LYS A 48 26.99 24.40 16.98
CA LYS A 48 26.08 25.49 17.27
C LYS A 48 25.93 26.27 15.96
N SER A 49 24.75 26.34 15.43
CA SER A 49 24.13 27.56 14.88
C SER A 49 23.05 27.17 13.89
N PHE A 50 21.85 27.36 14.28
CA PHE A 50 20.81 28.09 13.56
C PHE A 50 19.61 28.18 14.50
N ASN A 51 19.54 29.33 15.13
CA ASN A 51 18.40 29.71 15.96
C ASN A 51 17.59 30.78 15.24
N SER A 52 16.32 30.69 15.51
CA SER A 52 15.34 31.76 15.62
C SER A 52 14.60 32.24 14.39
N LEU A 53 13.35 31.84 14.34
CA LEU A 53 12.25 32.76 14.08
C LEU A 53 11.03 32.30 14.89
N GLN A 54 10.83 33.00 15.99
CA GLN A 54 9.63 32.90 16.83
C GLN A 54 8.47 33.57 16.15
N LEU A 55 7.37 32.83 15.94
CA LEU A 55 6.03 33.39 15.78
C LEU A 55 5.26 33.10 17.07
N LYS A 56 5.03 34.15 17.84
CA LYS A 56 4.12 34.16 18.96
C LYS A 56 2.70 33.90 18.45
N ARG A 57 2.11 32.80 18.89
CA ARG A 57 0.65 32.67 18.97
C ARG A 57 0.30 32.28 20.39
N ASN A 58 -0.39 33.20 21.05
CA ASN A 58 -1.05 32.96 22.31
C ASN A 58 -2.15 31.93 22.13
N ASN A 59 -2.00 30.77 22.73
CA ASN A 59 -3.13 29.96 23.12
C ASN A 59 -2.80 29.37 24.50
N ALA A 60 -3.53 29.86 25.47
CA ALA A 60 -3.55 29.31 26.82
C ALA A 60 -4.16 27.91 26.77
N PHE A 61 -3.34 26.91 26.94
CA PHE A 61 -3.81 25.56 27.29
C PHE A 61 -3.34 25.23 28.70
N PHE A 62 -4.32 25.03 29.55
CA PHE A 62 -4.17 24.47 30.88
C PHE A 62 -3.44 23.14 30.82
N THR A 63 -2.22 23.11 31.32
CA THR A 63 -1.54 21.87 31.67
C THR A 63 -2.12 21.40 33.00
N ARG A 64 -2.99 20.41 32.96
CA ARG A 64 -3.31 19.60 34.12
C ARG A 64 -2.14 18.64 34.36
N ASN A 65 -1.41 18.91 35.42
CA ASN A 65 -0.51 17.95 36.05
C ASN A 65 -1.32 16.73 36.49
N SER A 66 -1.07 15.58 35.90
CA SER A 66 -1.49 14.30 36.44
C SER A 66 -0.60 13.92 37.63
N PRO A 67 -1.10 13.66 38.80
CA PRO A 67 -0.30 13.15 39.91
C PRO A 67 0.08 11.70 39.61
N GLN A 68 1.39 11.42 39.68
CA GLN A 68 1.91 10.06 39.79
C GLN A 68 1.39 9.44 41.09
N PHE A 69 0.48 8.47 41.01
CA PHE A 69 0.12 7.65 42.18
C PHE A 69 1.24 6.64 42.43
N GLY A 70 2.06 6.97 43.41
CA GLY A 70 2.94 6.01 44.10
C GLY A 70 2.07 4.98 44.82
N ARG A 71 2.31 3.71 44.57
CA ARG A 71 1.72 2.58 45.32
C ARG A 71 2.05 2.72 46.81
N SER A 72 1.07 3.13 47.60
CA SER A 72 0.97 2.87 49.02
C SER A 72 -0.40 2.25 49.23
N SER A 73 -0.46 0.96 49.41
CA SER A 73 -1.64 0.22 49.86
C SER A 73 -1.98 0.66 51.30
N ARG A 74 -2.69 1.78 51.41
CA ARG A 74 -3.40 2.13 52.60
C ARG A 74 -4.85 1.72 52.41
N SER A 75 -5.27 0.63 53.07
CA SER A 75 -6.67 0.28 53.29
C SER A 75 -7.39 1.48 53.88
N LEU A 76 -8.18 2.19 53.05
CA LEU A 76 -9.12 3.20 53.54
C LEU A 76 -10.26 2.46 54.24
N VAL A 77 -10.12 2.33 55.53
CA VAL A 77 -11.25 1.92 56.43
C VAL A 77 -12.10 3.17 56.61
N VAL A 78 -13.24 3.25 55.96
CA VAL A 78 -14.26 4.25 56.24
C VAL A 78 -14.81 3.92 57.63
N ARG A 79 -14.42 4.68 58.67
CA ARG A 79 -14.96 4.55 60.01
C ARG A 79 -16.37 5.11 60.06
N CYS A 80 -17.39 4.26 60.00
CA CYS A 80 -18.71 4.61 60.51
C CYS A 80 -18.70 4.60 62.02
N GLN A 81 -18.90 5.74 62.67
CA GLN A 81 -19.30 5.83 64.06
C GLN A 81 -20.84 5.85 64.06
N THR A 82 -21.44 4.74 64.32
CA THR A 82 -22.58 4.46 65.24
C THR A 82 -23.33 3.20 64.81
N SER A 83 -23.60 2.33 65.84
CA SER A 83 -24.56 1.22 65.87
C SER A 83 -24.49 0.08 64.85
N SER A 84 -23.94 -1.05 65.23
CA SER A 84 -24.25 -2.49 64.92
C SER A 84 -24.79 -2.83 63.51
N SER A 85 -24.18 -2.37 62.42
CA SER A 85 -24.34 -2.96 61.10
C SER A 85 -22.98 -3.09 60.41
N GLY A 86 -22.74 -4.19 59.72
CA GLY A 86 -21.43 -4.67 59.27
C GLY A 86 -20.62 -3.65 58.49
N LYS A 87 -19.32 -3.68 58.73
CA LYS A 87 -18.32 -2.87 57.99
C LYS A 87 -18.43 -3.13 56.50
N ILE A 88 -18.58 -2.06 55.72
CA ILE A 88 -18.52 -2.13 54.25
C ILE A 88 -17.06 -2.35 53.87
N THR A 89 -16.73 -3.48 53.24
CA THR A 89 -15.36 -3.83 52.80
C THR A 89 -15.30 -4.02 51.28
N GLN A 90 -14.19 -3.64 50.69
CA GLN A 90 -13.94 -3.79 49.22
C GLN A 90 -14.14 -5.26 48.77
N THR A 91 -13.89 -6.22 49.65
CA THR A 91 -13.95 -7.67 49.33
C THR A 91 -15.37 -8.18 49.09
N GLU A 92 -16.42 -7.40 49.42
CA GLU A 92 -17.82 -7.78 49.20
C GLU A 92 -18.40 -7.29 47.88
N PHE A 93 -17.76 -6.31 47.22
CA PHE A 93 -18.27 -5.62 46.04
C PHE A 93 -17.41 -5.91 44.81
N THR A 94 -18.00 -5.81 43.62
CA THR A 94 -17.27 -5.79 42.38
C THR A 94 -16.47 -4.47 42.24
N GLU A 95 -15.46 -4.46 41.36
CA GLU A 95 -14.57 -3.30 41.23
C GLU A 95 -15.32 -2.04 40.78
N MET A 96 -16.26 -2.17 39.84
CA MET A 96 -17.07 -1.04 39.35
C MET A 96 -18.07 -0.56 40.42
N ALA A 97 -18.70 -1.48 41.14
CA ALA A 97 -19.59 -1.11 42.26
C ALA A 97 -18.81 -0.42 43.38
N TRP A 98 -17.60 -0.90 43.68
CA TRP A 98 -16.73 -0.29 44.69
C TRP A 98 -16.25 1.11 44.25
N GLN A 99 -15.88 1.30 43.01
CA GLN A 99 -15.50 2.61 42.45
C GLN A 99 -16.65 3.63 42.63
N ALA A 100 -17.88 3.24 42.28
CA ALA A 100 -19.02 4.12 42.46
C ALA A 100 -19.26 4.48 43.94
N ILE A 101 -19.07 3.50 44.86
CA ILE A 101 -19.20 3.73 46.32
C ILE A 101 -18.12 4.70 46.82
N VAL A 102 -16.87 4.58 46.32
CA VAL A 102 -15.77 5.46 46.73
C VAL A 102 -15.90 6.86 46.10
N SER A 103 -16.48 6.99 44.92
CA SER A 103 -16.73 8.29 44.28
C SER A 103 -17.94 9.03 44.84
N SER A 104 -18.91 8.35 45.46
CA SER A 104 -20.11 9.00 45.99
C SER A 104 -19.85 10.05 47.08
N PRO A 105 -18.86 9.91 48.01
CA PRO A 105 -18.47 10.97 48.96
C PRO A 105 -17.83 12.18 48.27
N GLU A 106 -17.17 11.99 47.13
CA GLU A 106 -16.59 13.10 46.34
C GLU A 106 -17.70 13.92 45.68
N VAL A 107 -18.70 13.25 45.08
CA VAL A 107 -19.92 13.90 44.58
C VAL A 107 -20.65 14.70 45.66
N ALA A 108 -20.78 14.16 46.87
CA ALA A 108 -21.40 14.85 48.01
C ALA A 108 -20.57 16.10 48.40
N LYS A 109 -19.24 15.98 48.45
CA LYS A 109 -18.34 17.09 48.81
C LYS A 109 -18.37 18.20 47.75
N GLU A 110 -18.40 17.89 46.45
CA GLU A 110 -18.55 18.87 45.37
C GLU A 110 -19.84 19.72 45.53
N ASN A 111 -20.90 19.11 46.04
CA ASN A 111 -22.18 19.78 46.26
C ASN A 111 -22.33 20.42 47.67
N ASN A 112 -21.27 20.37 48.49
CA ASN A 112 -21.25 20.88 49.88
C ASN A 112 -22.24 20.15 50.83
N HIS A 113 -22.38 18.81 50.64
CA HIS A 113 -23.22 17.97 51.51
C HIS A 113 -22.37 17.21 52.51
N GLN A 114 -22.81 17.14 53.75
CA GLN A 114 -22.12 16.43 54.84
C GLN A 114 -22.53 14.95 54.90
N ILE A 115 -23.71 14.61 54.40
CA ILE A 115 -24.27 13.25 54.43
C ILE A 115 -24.30 12.72 53.00
N VAL A 116 -23.68 11.55 52.78
CA VAL A 116 -23.71 10.84 51.50
C VAL A 116 -24.97 10.00 51.43
N GLU A 117 -25.86 10.34 50.52
CA GLU A 117 -27.18 9.71 50.35
C GLU A 117 -27.28 8.94 49.03
N THR A 118 -28.42 8.29 48.78
CA THR A 118 -28.63 7.40 47.61
C THR A 118 -28.48 8.11 46.24
N GLU A 119 -28.87 9.40 46.16
CA GLU A 119 -28.71 10.21 44.94
C GLU A 119 -27.24 10.43 44.54
N HIS A 120 -26.34 10.57 45.50
CA HIS A 120 -24.91 10.70 45.23
C HIS A 120 -24.33 9.40 44.61
N LEU A 121 -24.79 8.25 45.10
CA LEU A 121 -24.39 6.94 44.54
C LEU A 121 -24.97 6.77 43.15
N MET A 122 -26.24 7.16 42.92
CA MET A 122 -26.84 7.06 41.58
C MET A 122 -26.08 7.92 40.57
N LYS A 123 -25.72 9.17 40.96
CA LYS A 123 -24.89 10.04 40.11
C LYS A 123 -23.54 9.42 39.82
N ALA A 124 -22.84 8.89 40.81
CA ALA A 124 -21.55 8.22 40.63
C ALA A 124 -21.65 7.01 39.67
N LEU A 125 -22.74 6.21 39.76
CA LEU A 125 -23.00 5.11 38.83
C LEU A 125 -23.29 5.58 37.41
N LEU A 126 -23.99 6.68 37.24
CA LEU A 126 -24.32 7.27 35.93
C LEU A 126 -23.14 8.02 35.28
N GLU A 127 -22.17 8.52 36.03
CA GLU A 127 -20.99 9.21 35.55
C GLU A 127 -19.91 8.25 35.03
N GLN A 128 -19.96 6.97 35.36
CA GLN A 128 -19.07 5.96 34.83
C GLN A 128 -19.28 5.84 33.32
N LYS A 129 -18.25 6.21 32.49
CA LYS A 129 -18.35 6.32 31.00
C LYS A 129 -18.87 5.04 30.34
N ASN A 130 -18.48 3.86 30.83
CA ASN A 130 -18.90 2.55 30.32
C ASN A 130 -19.62 1.73 31.42
N GLY A 131 -20.28 2.42 32.37
CA GLY A 131 -20.89 1.81 33.52
C GLY A 131 -22.08 0.92 33.18
N LEU A 132 -22.21 -0.21 33.89
CA LEU A 132 -23.31 -1.15 33.72
C LEU A 132 -24.68 -0.48 33.97
N ALA A 133 -24.77 0.45 34.94
CA ALA A 133 -26.00 1.19 35.22
C ALA A 133 -26.53 1.94 33.96
N ARG A 134 -25.67 2.63 33.23
CA ARG A 134 -26.05 3.33 31.98
C ARG A 134 -26.59 2.36 30.93
N ARG A 135 -25.98 1.19 30.80
CA ARG A 135 -26.40 0.15 29.85
C ARG A 135 -27.75 -0.43 30.21
N ILE A 136 -28.00 -0.69 31.50
CA ILE A 136 -29.30 -1.15 32.01
C ILE A 136 -30.40 -0.14 31.67
N PHE A 137 -30.19 1.14 31.96
CA PHE A 137 -31.20 2.17 31.68
C PHE A 137 -31.40 2.42 30.16
N SER A 138 -30.35 2.38 29.36
CA SER A 138 -30.49 2.46 27.90
C SER A 138 -31.27 1.28 27.32
N LYS A 139 -31.09 0.07 27.86
CA LYS A 139 -31.83 -1.13 27.44
C LYS A 139 -33.32 -1.05 27.77
N ILE A 140 -33.70 -0.32 28.80
CA ILE A 140 -35.11 -0.04 29.17
C ILE A 140 -35.69 1.07 28.27
N GLY A 141 -34.85 1.79 27.49
CA GLY A 141 -35.29 2.91 26.67
C GLY A 141 -35.24 4.27 27.36
N VAL A 142 -34.56 4.37 28.52
CA VAL A 142 -34.43 5.63 29.29
C VAL A 142 -33.18 6.39 28.84
N ASP A 143 -33.35 7.67 28.54
CA ASP A 143 -32.22 8.56 28.21
C ASP A 143 -31.40 8.85 29.47
N ASN A 144 -30.15 8.37 29.45
CA ASN A 144 -29.21 8.53 30.56
C ASN A 144 -28.90 10.00 30.89
N THR A 145 -28.98 10.90 29.92
CA THR A 145 -28.71 12.34 30.09
C THR A 145 -29.83 12.97 30.94
N ARG A 146 -31.08 12.68 30.57
CA ARG A 146 -32.26 13.12 31.31
C ARG A 146 -32.33 12.54 32.71
N LEU A 147 -31.93 11.27 32.87
CA LEU A 147 -31.86 10.60 34.16
C LEU A 147 -30.80 11.23 35.06
N LEU A 148 -29.66 11.61 34.53
CA LEU A 148 -28.59 12.31 35.25
C LEU A 148 -29.06 13.71 35.68
N GLU A 149 -29.69 14.49 34.79
CA GLU A 149 -30.26 15.80 35.10
C GLU A 149 -31.34 15.74 36.19
N ALA A 150 -32.19 14.70 36.18
CA ALA A 150 -33.18 14.49 37.20
C ALA A 150 -32.51 14.16 38.56
N THR A 151 -31.46 13.34 38.54
CA THR A 151 -30.66 13.03 39.75
C THR A 151 -30.00 14.29 40.31
N ASP A 152 -29.44 15.14 39.48
CA ASP A 152 -28.83 16.43 39.87
C ASP A 152 -29.86 17.37 40.52
N LYS A 153 -31.12 17.40 40.03
CA LYS A 153 -32.20 18.20 40.65
C LYS A 153 -32.52 17.69 42.03
N PHE A 154 -32.46 16.38 42.31
CA PHE A 154 -32.63 15.84 43.68
C PHE A 154 -31.44 16.19 44.56
N ILE A 155 -30.21 16.10 44.08
CA ILE A 155 -28.99 16.51 44.81
C ILE A 155 -29.08 17.99 45.20
N GLN A 156 -29.49 18.89 44.28
CA GLN A 156 -29.61 20.31 44.56
C GLN A 156 -30.66 20.67 45.66
N ARG A 157 -31.65 19.80 45.89
CA ARG A 157 -32.69 20.01 46.96
C ARG A 157 -32.20 19.68 48.35
N GLN A 158 -31.03 19.03 48.48
CA GLN A 158 -30.48 18.71 49.80
C GLN A 158 -29.91 19.95 50.52
N PRO A 159 -29.94 19.98 51.85
CA PRO A 159 -29.38 21.06 52.62
C PRO A 159 -27.86 21.13 52.49
N LYS A 160 -27.37 22.30 52.11
CA LYS A 160 -25.92 22.60 51.95
C LYS A 160 -25.34 23.10 53.25
N VAL A 161 -24.15 22.64 53.60
CA VAL A 161 -23.40 23.08 54.77
C VAL A 161 -22.34 24.09 54.34
N LEU A 162 -22.39 25.30 54.89
CA LEU A 162 -21.40 26.36 54.66
C LEU A 162 -20.31 26.24 55.74
N GLY A 163 -19.10 25.84 55.35
CA GLY A 163 -17.91 25.72 56.23
C GLY A 163 -17.03 24.51 55.86
N GLU A 164 -15.80 24.45 56.41
CA GLU A 164 -14.91 23.30 56.25
C GLU A 164 -15.55 22.05 56.82
N THR A 165 -15.97 21.14 55.98
CA THR A 165 -16.65 19.90 56.36
C THR A 165 -15.66 18.85 56.83
N ALA A 166 -15.66 18.56 58.09
CA ALA A 166 -14.96 17.44 58.70
C ALA A 166 -15.71 16.14 58.40
N GLY A 167 -15.28 15.40 57.36
CA GLY A 167 -15.70 14.03 57.08
C GLY A 167 -17.16 13.83 56.59
N SER A 168 -17.34 13.16 55.47
CA SER A 168 -18.64 12.73 54.94
C SER A 168 -19.16 11.54 55.76
N MET A 169 -20.40 11.62 56.26
CA MET A 169 -21.07 10.51 56.93
C MET A 169 -22.02 9.80 55.94
N LEU A 170 -22.12 8.48 56.05
CA LEU A 170 -23.10 7.72 55.25
C LEU A 170 -24.50 7.93 55.79
N GLY A 171 -25.47 8.20 54.91
CA GLY A 171 -26.89 8.35 55.23
C GLY A 171 -27.55 7.00 55.50
N ARG A 172 -28.61 7.03 56.28
CA ARG A 172 -29.37 5.83 56.67
C ARG A 172 -30.03 5.16 55.45
N ASP A 173 -30.50 5.94 54.49
CA ASP A 173 -31.12 5.41 53.28
C ASP A 173 -30.12 4.70 52.38
N LEU A 174 -28.87 5.19 52.34
CA LEU A 174 -27.77 4.55 51.61
C LEU A 174 -27.32 3.26 52.28
N GLU A 175 -27.25 3.22 53.62
CA GLU A 175 -26.98 1.96 54.34
C GLU A 175 -28.07 0.91 54.10
N ALA A 176 -29.36 1.34 54.11
CA ALA A 176 -30.48 0.46 53.79
C ALA A 176 -30.45 -0.05 52.35
N LEU A 177 -29.94 0.75 51.40
CA LEU A 177 -29.74 0.35 50.01
C LEU A 177 -28.67 -0.75 49.89
N PHE A 178 -27.54 -0.61 50.57
CA PHE A 178 -26.51 -1.64 50.61
C PHE A 178 -27.02 -2.96 51.19
N GLN A 179 -27.88 -2.90 52.21
CA GLN A 179 -28.48 -4.11 52.77
C GLN A 179 -29.41 -4.80 51.76
N ARG A 180 -30.27 -4.03 51.08
CA ARG A 180 -31.13 -4.56 49.99
C ARG A 180 -30.30 -5.14 48.85
N ALA A 181 -29.19 -4.51 48.43
CA ALA A 181 -28.28 -5.05 47.42
C ALA A 181 -27.68 -6.40 47.85
N ARG A 182 -27.36 -6.57 49.16
CA ARG A 182 -26.91 -7.87 49.68
C ARG A 182 -28.02 -8.94 49.64
N ASP A 183 -29.28 -8.55 49.81
CA ASP A 183 -30.39 -9.48 49.73
C ASP A 183 -30.66 -9.89 48.26
N TYR A 184 -30.55 -8.97 47.30
CA TYR A 184 -30.61 -9.31 45.87
C TYR A 184 -29.41 -10.20 45.46
N LYS A 185 -28.22 -9.97 45.97
CA LYS A 185 -27.06 -10.87 45.77
C LYS A 185 -27.38 -12.31 46.18
N LYS A 186 -28.05 -12.50 47.35
CA LYS A 186 -28.48 -13.84 47.82
C LYS A 186 -29.55 -14.46 46.91
N GLU A 187 -30.54 -13.63 46.45
CA GLU A 187 -31.58 -14.07 45.52
C GLU A 187 -30.98 -14.60 44.20
N TYR A 188 -29.96 -13.96 43.69
CA TYR A 188 -29.26 -14.36 42.45
C TYR A 188 -28.18 -15.44 42.65
N GLY A 189 -27.81 -15.77 43.90
CA GLY A 189 -26.78 -16.75 44.22
C GLY A 189 -25.35 -16.31 43.87
N ASP A 190 -25.11 -15.00 43.90
CA ASP A 190 -23.82 -14.40 43.50
C ASP A 190 -22.85 -14.32 44.69
N SER A 191 -21.53 -14.30 44.37
CA SER A 191 -20.46 -14.19 45.36
C SER A 191 -20.15 -12.75 45.76
N PHE A 192 -20.39 -11.77 44.88
CA PHE A 192 -20.12 -10.35 45.10
C PHE A 192 -21.35 -9.49 44.83
N VAL A 193 -21.42 -8.33 45.47
CA VAL A 193 -22.43 -7.31 45.17
C VAL A 193 -21.96 -6.48 43.98
N SER A 194 -22.68 -6.58 42.87
CA SER A 194 -22.40 -5.88 41.60
C SER A 194 -23.30 -4.64 41.42
N VAL A 195 -23.03 -3.89 40.32
CA VAL A 195 -23.78 -2.67 40.00
C VAL A 195 -25.28 -2.96 39.83
N GLU A 196 -25.65 -4.10 39.23
CA GLU A 196 -27.06 -4.48 39.04
C GLU A 196 -27.80 -4.66 40.39
N HIS A 197 -27.15 -5.23 41.43
CA HIS A 197 -27.74 -5.35 42.73
C HIS A 197 -27.98 -3.99 43.40
N LEU A 198 -27.05 -3.03 43.19
CA LEU A 198 -27.22 -1.66 43.64
C LEU A 198 -28.41 -0.99 42.94
N VAL A 199 -28.50 -1.13 41.59
CA VAL A 199 -29.60 -0.56 40.77
C VAL A 199 -30.95 -1.13 41.22
N LEU A 200 -31.08 -2.43 41.48
CA LEU A 200 -32.27 -3.05 41.99
C LEU A 200 -32.63 -2.53 43.38
N GLY A 201 -31.64 -2.23 44.24
CA GLY A 201 -31.80 -1.68 45.55
C GLY A 201 -32.50 -0.32 45.60
N PHE A 202 -32.42 0.51 44.55
CA PHE A 202 -33.07 1.82 44.45
C PHE A 202 -34.60 1.75 44.34
N ILE A 203 -35.16 0.64 43.83
CA ILE A 203 -36.64 0.49 43.68
C ILE A 203 -37.35 0.62 45.00
N GLN A 204 -36.75 0.10 46.05
CA GLN A 204 -37.32 0.13 47.41
C GLN A 204 -36.87 1.37 48.22
N ASP A 205 -36.14 2.31 47.63
CA ASP A 205 -35.80 3.56 48.28
C ASP A 205 -36.97 4.56 48.19
N ASN A 206 -37.64 4.76 49.29
CA ASN A 206 -38.86 5.58 49.34
C ASN A 206 -38.62 7.08 49.16
N ARG A 207 -37.41 7.56 49.41
CA ARG A 207 -37.06 8.97 49.38
C ARG A 207 -36.68 9.44 47.95
N PHE A 208 -35.76 8.76 47.32
CA PHE A 208 -35.20 9.15 46.01
C PHE A 208 -35.54 8.15 44.90
N GLY A 209 -35.10 6.90 45.05
CA GLY A 209 -35.14 5.92 43.96
C GLY A 209 -36.55 5.63 43.43
N LYS A 210 -37.55 5.51 44.38
CA LYS A 210 -38.93 5.26 43.99
C LYS A 210 -39.57 6.41 43.24
N GLN A 211 -39.22 7.64 43.58
CA GLN A 211 -39.73 8.84 42.90
C GLN A 211 -39.10 8.93 41.50
N LEU A 212 -37.79 8.81 41.40
CA LEU A 212 -37.05 8.84 40.12
C LEU A 212 -37.58 7.77 39.15
N PHE A 213 -37.73 6.52 39.61
CA PHE A 213 -38.22 5.44 38.75
C PHE A 213 -39.69 5.59 38.33
N LYS A 214 -40.51 6.24 39.21
CA LYS A 214 -41.89 6.58 38.83
C LYS A 214 -41.96 7.66 37.76
N ASP A 215 -41.11 8.68 37.85
CA ASP A 215 -41.04 9.78 36.86
C ASP A 215 -40.59 9.27 35.48
N PHE A 216 -39.74 8.26 35.44
CA PHE A 216 -39.27 7.61 34.20
C PHE A 216 -40.01 6.31 33.81
N GLN A 217 -41.09 5.96 34.52
CA GLN A 217 -41.93 4.76 34.32
C GLN A 217 -41.15 3.43 34.35
N ILE A 218 -40.07 3.37 35.14
CA ILE A 218 -39.21 2.18 35.27
C ILE A 218 -39.88 1.21 36.25
N SER A 219 -40.26 0.00 35.76
CA SER A 219 -40.81 -1.07 36.56
C SER A 219 -39.75 -2.06 37.02
N LEU A 220 -40.02 -2.78 38.16
CA LEU A 220 -39.12 -3.86 38.61
C LEU A 220 -38.96 -4.95 37.57
N THR A 221 -40.02 -5.30 36.85
CA THR A 221 -39.96 -6.31 35.79
C THR A 221 -39.07 -5.89 34.65
N ALA A 222 -39.25 -4.66 34.15
CA ALA A 222 -38.41 -4.13 33.07
C ALA A 222 -36.90 -4.07 33.47
N LEU A 223 -36.62 -3.72 34.74
CA LEU A 223 -35.25 -3.75 35.25
C LEU A 223 -34.69 -5.18 35.35
N LYS A 224 -35.45 -6.13 35.88
CA LYS A 224 -35.01 -7.54 35.91
C LYS A 224 -34.81 -8.12 34.52
N ASP A 225 -35.70 -7.84 33.58
CA ASP A 225 -35.60 -8.30 32.21
C ASP A 225 -34.38 -7.67 31.50
N ALA A 226 -34.12 -6.37 31.68
CA ALA A 226 -32.95 -5.70 31.15
C ALA A 226 -31.64 -6.26 31.73
N ILE A 227 -31.61 -6.48 33.07
CA ILE A 227 -30.44 -7.10 33.73
C ILE A 227 -30.24 -8.53 33.22
N GLN A 228 -31.31 -9.31 33.07
CA GLN A 228 -31.21 -10.67 32.54
C GLN A 228 -30.75 -10.71 31.07
N SER A 229 -31.17 -9.74 30.28
CA SER A 229 -30.72 -9.63 28.87
C SER A 229 -29.22 -9.27 28.73
N ILE A 230 -28.69 -8.45 29.66
CA ILE A 230 -27.27 -8.04 29.66
C ILE A 230 -26.40 -9.12 30.32
N ARG A 231 -26.84 -9.70 31.41
CA ARG A 231 -26.10 -10.68 32.20
C ARG A 231 -26.17 -12.10 31.60
N GLY A 232 -27.25 -12.43 30.91
CA GLY A 232 -27.53 -13.78 30.46
C GLY A 232 -27.73 -14.74 31.64
N ARG A 233 -27.16 -15.96 31.57
CA ARG A 233 -27.19 -16.98 32.64
C ARG A 233 -25.93 -16.95 33.52
N GLN A 234 -25.15 -15.90 33.51
CA GLN A 234 -23.87 -15.82 34.22
C GLN A 234 -24.11 -15.45 35.70
N THR A 235 -23.37 -16.12 36.61
CA THR A 235 -23.29 -15.76 38.02
C THR A 235 -22.05 -14.94 38.32
N VAL A 236 -22.16 -13.98 39.25
CA VAL A 236 -21.06 -13.10 39.66
C VAL A 236 -20.13 -13.84 40.62
N ILE A 237 -19.08 -14.46 40.08
CA ILE A 237 -18.10 -15.23 40.88
C ILE A 237 -16.80 -14.42 41.05
N ASP A 238 -16.48 -13.53 40.11
CA ASP A 238 -15.25 -12.73 40.05
C ASP A 238 -15.48 -11.29 40.52
N GLN A 239 -14.39 -10.57 40.82
CA GLN A 239 -14.47 -9.15 41.22
C GLN A 239 -14.69 -8.18 40.04
N ASP A 240 -14.47 -8.60 38.79
CA ASP A 240 -14.76 -7.82 37.57
C ASP A 240 -15.67 -8.61 36.60
N PRO A 241 -16.93 -8.85 36.92
CA PRO A 241 -17.88 -9.49 36.01
C PRO A 241 -18.45 -8.54 34.98
N GLU A 242 -18.56 -7.24 35.32
CA GLU A 242 -19.20 -6.23 34.47
C GLU A 242 -18.37 -5.95 33.20
N GLY A 243 -17.06 -6.15 33.27
CA GLY A 243 -16.16 -6.10 32.11
C GLY A 243 -16.38 -7.21 31.09
N LYS A 244 -16.96 -8.34 31.54
CA LYS A 244 -17.18 -9.55 30.73
C LYS A 244 -18.57 -9.62 30.10
N TYR A 245 -19.50 -8.77 30.48
CA TYR A 245 -20.87 -8.72 29.94
C TYR A 245 -20.88 -8.09 28.53
N GLU A 246 -21.68 -8.68 27.65
CA GLU A 246 -21.81 -8.24 26.23
C GLU A 246 -20.45 -8.14 25.52
N SER A 247 -19.59 -9.14 25.76
CA SER A 247 -18.26 -9.18 25.14
C SER A 247 -18.32 -9.22 23.60
N LEU A 248 -19.34 -9.87 23.04
CA LEU A 248 -19.60 -9.91 21.61
C LEU A 248 -19.94 -8.54 21.02
N GLU A 249 -20.67 -7.69 21.71
CA GLU A 249 -20.95 -6.33 21.24
C GLU A 249 -19.74 -5.41 21.37
N LYS A 250 -18.84 -5.66 22.32
CA LYS A 250 -17.61 -4.88 22.50
C LYS A 250 -16.52 -5.21 21.48
N TYR A 251 -16.34 -6.49 21.16
CA TYR A 251 -15.22 -7.01 20.39
C TYR A 251 -15.63 -7.61 19.05
N GLY A 252 -16.93 -7.57 18.72
CA GLY A 252 -17.46 -8.11 17.48
C GLY A 252 -18.31 -7.11 16.71
N LYS A 253 -18.29 -7.22 15.38
CA LYS A 253 -19.15 -6.47 14.46
C LYS A 253 -20.21 -7.44 13.91
N ASP A 254 -21.49 -7.16 14.13
CA ASP A 254 -22.58 -7.99 13.59
C ASP A 254 -22.79 -7.68 12.12
N LEU A 255 -22.23 -8.52 11.24
CA LEU A 255 -22.35 -8.38 9.78
C LEU A 255 -23.80 -8.57 9.31
N THR A 256 -24.61 -9.42 9.97
CA THR A 256 -26.02 -9.60 9.63
C THR A 256 -26.87 -8.38 9.99
N ALA A 257 -26.55 -7.69 11.09
CA ALA A 257 -27.20 -6.43 11.43
C ALA A 257 -26.82 -5.31 10.46
N MET A 258 -25.55 -5.25 10.04
CA MET A 258 -25.06 -4.31 9.03
C MET A 258 -25.71 -4.59 7.65
N ALA A 259 -25.84 -5.87 7.27
CA ALA A 259 -26.56 -6.27 6.05
C ALA A 259 -28.03 -5.83 6.06
N ARG A 260 -28.73 -6.00 7.19
CA ARG A 260 -30.11 -5.49 7.35
C ARG A 260 -30.19 -3.98 7.23
N ALA A 261 -29.18 -3.27 7.73
CA ALA A 261 -29.12 -1.81 7.65
C ALA A 261 -28.66 -1.30 6.28
N GLY A 262 -28.32 -2.18 5.31
CA GLY A 262 -27.81 -1.81 3.98
C GLY A 262 -26.44 -1.18 3.97
N LYS A 263 -25.65 -1.38 5.05
CA LYS A 263 -24.31 -0.76 5.22
C LYS A 263 -23.16 -1.57 4.62
N LEU A 264 -23.42 -2.80 4.15
CA LEU A 264 -22.41 -3.65 3.52
C LEU A 264 -22.34 -3.41 2.02
N ASP A 265 -21.15 -3.51 1.46
CA ASP A 265 -20.92 -3.40 0.03
C ASP A 265 -21.49 -4.62 -0.73
N PRO A 266 -21.97 -4.44 -1.98
CA PRO A 266 -22.42 -5.56 -2.79
C PRO A 266 -21.24 -6.48 -3.13
N VAL A 267 -21.41 -7.79 -2.92
CA VAL A 267 -20.38 -8.78 -3.23
C VAL A 267 -20.67 -9.41 -4.59
N ILE A 268 -19.73 -9.30 -5.50
CA ILE A 268 -19.86 -9.71 -6.91
C ILE A 268 -18.76 -10.72 -7.24
N GLY A 269 -19.09 -11.77 -7.99
CA GLY A 269 -18.11 -12.72 -8.54
C GLY A 269 -17.52 -13.70 -7.52
N ARG A 270 -18.15 -13.89 -6.34
CA ARG A 270 -17.71 -14.83 -5.28
C ARG A 270 -18.77 -15.85 -4.91
N ASP A 271 -19.66 -16.17 -5.84
CA ASP A 271 -20.80 -17.06 -5.59
C ASP A 271 -20.39 -18.49 -5.25
N ASP A 272 -19.38 -19.03 -5.90
CA ASP A 272 -18.92 -20.40 -5.70
C ASP A 272 -18.25 -20.58 -4.34
N GLU A 273 -17.41 -19.64 -3.92
CA GLU A 273 -16.78 -19.67 -2.61
C GLU A 273 -17.82 -19.50 -1.49
N ILE A 274 -18.80 -18.61 -1.64
CA ILE A 274 -19.89 -18.43 -0.68
C ILE A 274 -20.73 -19.72 -0.61
N ARG A 275 -21.11 -20.32 -1.73
CA ARG A 275 -21.82 -21.61 -1.78
C ARG A 275 -21.01 -22.71 -1.10
N ARG A 276 -19.68 -22.72 -1.32
CA ARG A 276 -18.78 -23.69 -0.68
C ARG A 276 -18.74 -23.51 0.84
N CYS A 277 -18.68 -22.28 1.32
CA CYS A 277 -18.76 -21.95 2.75
C CYS A 277 -20.10 -22.43 3.34
N ILE A 278 -21.22 -22.16 2.68
CA ILE A 278 -22.56 -22.63 3.09
C ILE A 278 -22.60 -24.16 3.17
N GLN A 279 -22.06 -24.86 2.18
CA GLN A 279 -21.98 -26.34 2.19
C GLN A 279 -21.17 -26.85 3.37
N ILE A 280 -20.02 -26.24 3.68
CA ILE A 280 -19.16 -26.65 4.80
C ILE A 280 -19.83 -26.38 6.13
N LEU A 281 -20.40 -25.19 6.35
CA LEU A 281 -21.12 -24.81 7.57
C LEU A 281 -22.34 -25.72 7.87
N SER A 282 -22.94 -26.29 6.83
CA SER A 282 -24.08 -27.21 6.93
C SER A 282 -23.68 -28.66 7.27
N ARG A 283 -22.36 -28.97 7.31
CA ARG A 283 -21.88 -30.32 7.65
C ARG A 283 -22.05 -30.63 9.14
N ARG A 284 -22.12 -31.89 9.46
CA ARG A 284 -22.17 -32.39 10.85
C ARG A 284 -20.79 -32.33 11.54
N THR A 285 -19.73 -32.59 10.79
CA THR A 285 -18.32 -32.58 11.25
C THR A 285 -17.48 -31.83 10.24
N LYS A 286 -16.33 -31.25 10.64
CA LYS A 286 -15.49 -30.38 9.82
C LYS A 286 -16.31 -29.23 9.18
N ASN A 287 -17.12 -28.60 10.00
CA ASN A 287 -18.08 -27.58 9.61
C ASN A 287 -17.53 -26.14 9.70
N ASN A 288 -16.23 -26.01 9.84
CA ASN A 288 -15.56 -24.70 9.92
C ASN A 288 -14.75 -24.48 8.63
N PRO A 289 -15.18 -23.61 7.72
CA PRO A 289 -14.38 -23.23 6.56
C PRO A 289 -13.22 -22.31 6.97
N VAL A 290 -12.10 -22.45 6.28
CA VAL A 290 -10.99 -21.49 6.33
C VAL A 290 -10.73 -21.00 4.92
N LEU A 291 -10.86 -19.68 4.73
CA LEU A 291 -10.60 -18.97 3.48
C LEU A 291 -9.09 -18.77 3.36
N ILE A 292 -8.50 -19.33 2.33
CA ILE A 292 -7.06 -19.27 2.08
C ILE A 292 -6.83 -18.54 0.77
N GLY A 293 -6.08 -17.45 0.78
CA GLY A 293 -5.77 -16.68 -0.41
C GLY A 293 -4.83 -15.52 -0.10
N GLU A 294 -4.32 -14.91 -1.12
CA GLU A 294 -3.41 -13.76 -1.00
C GLU A 294 -4.10 -12.54 -0.36
N PRO A 295 -3.36 -11.59 0.21
CA PRO A 295 -3.95 -10.35 0.73
C PRO A 295 -4.62 -9.54 -0.40
N GLY A 296 -5.78 -8.93 -0.10
CA GLY A 296 -6.48 -8.09 -1.07
C GLY A 296 -7.37 -8.83 -2.10
N VAL A 297 -7.44 -10.19 -2.06
CA VAL A 297 -8.31 -10.94 -2.99
C VAL A 297 -9.80 -10.96 -2.60
N GLY A 298 -10.19 -10.35 -1.50
CA GLY A 298 -11.59 -10.23 -1.07
C GLY A 298 -12.08 -11.36 -0.14
N LYS A 299 -11.21 -11.94 0.70
CA LYS A 299 -11.61 -12.98 1.69
C LYS A 299 -12.69 -12.49 2.65
N THR A 300 -12.58 -11.27 3.15
CA THR A 300 -13.55 -10.65 4.06
C THR A 300 -14.90 -10.43 3.38
N ALA A 301 -14.90 -10.01 2.09
CA ALA A 301 -16.09 -9.82 1.29
C ALA A 301 -16.95 -11.09 1.17
N ILE A 302 -16.34 -12.29 1.14
CA ILE A 302 -17.08 -13.57 1.13
C ILE A 302 -17.94 -13.71 2.39
N SER A 303 -17.43 -13.29 3.55
CA SER A 303 -18.22 -13.31 4.81
C SER A 303 -19.35 -12.29 4.80
N GLU A 304 -19.12 -11.12 4.22
CA GLU A 304 -20.15 -10.07 4.03
C GLU A 304 -21.25 -10.52 3.07
N GLY A 305 -20.88 -11.15 1.94
CA GLY A 305 -21.81 -11.75 1.00
C GLY A 305 -22.64 -12.87 1.62
N LEU A 306 -22.02 -13.69 2.48
CA LEU A 306 -22.76 -14.70 3.24
C LEU A 306 -23.77 -14.06 4.21
N ALA A 307 -23.40 -12.95 4.88
CA ALA A 307 -24.32 -12.22 5.75
C ALA A 307 -25.52 -11.65 4.97
N GLN A 308 -25.28 -11.11 3.77
CA GLN A 308 -26.34 -10.61 2.90
C GLN A 308 -27.30 -11.74 2.49
N ARG A 309 -26.80 -12.92 2.08
CA ARG A 309 -27.63 -14.08 1.74
C ARG A 309 -28.41 -14.63 2.93
N ILE A 310 -27.85 -14.61 4.15
CA ILE A 310 -28.59 -15.00 5.37
C ILE A 310 -29.79 -14.06 5.60
N VAL A 311 -29.61 -12.75 5.37
CA VAL A 311 -30.67 -11.76 5.55
C VAL A 311 -31.73 -11.86 4.46
N GLN A 312 -31.33 -12.15 3.23
CA GLN A 312 -32.24 -12.37 2.09
C GLN A 312 -32.99 -13.71 2.16
N GLY A 313 -32.52 -14.64 3.03
CA GLY A 313 -33.12 -15.98 3.13
C GLY A 313 -32.62 -16.99 2.08
N ASP A 314 -31.60 -16.62 1.27
CA ASP A 314 -31.00 -17.48 0.25
C ASP A 314 -29.95 -18.44 0.85
N VAL A 315 -30.34 -19.14 1.91
CA VAL A 315 -29.50 -20.11 2.62
C VAL A 315 -30.34 -21.31 3.08
N PRO A 316 -29.73 -22.50 3.28
CA PRO A 316 -30.42 -23.65 3.83
C PRO A 316 -31.01 -23.37 5.22
N GLN A 317 -32.10 -24.06 5.58
CA GLN A 317 -32.77 -23.91 6.88
C GLN A 317 -31.81 -23.97 8.09
N ALA A 318 -30.72 -24.72 7.97
CA ALA A 318 -29.69 -24.82 9.00
C ALA A 318 -28.96 -23.52 9.31
N LEU A 319 -28.96 -22.53 8.40
CA LEU A 319 -28.32 -21.23 8.53
C LEU A 319 -29.32 -20.07 8.56
N MET A 320 -30.61 -20.32 8.33
CA MET A 320 -31.64 -19.28 8.46
C MET A 320 -31.67 -18.71 9.89
N ASN A 321 -31.86 -17.40 9.97
CA ASN A 321 -31.95 -16.64 11.23
C ASN A 321 -30.69 -16.70 12.13
N ARG A 322 -29.56 -17.11 11.58
CA ARG A 322 -28.28 -17.03 12.31
C ARG A 322 -27.67 -15.66 12.20
N ARG A 323 -26.91 -15.29 13.23
CA ARG A 323 -26.12 -14.07 13.27
C ARG A 323 -24.69 -14.40 12.86
N LEU A 324 -24.15 -13.65 11.92
CA LEU A 324 -22.73 -13.71 11.54
C LEU A 324 -22.02 -12.52 12.18
N ILE A 325 -21.09 -12.80 13.09
CA ILE A 325 -20.35 -11.78 13.85
C ILE A 325 -18.88 -11.87 13.49
N SER A 326 -18.30 -10.78 13.01
CA SER A 326 -16.87 -10.63 12.77
C SER A 326 -16.16 -10.24 14.05
N LEU A 327 -15.17 -11.02 14.47
CA LEU A 327 -14.37 -10.77 15.67
C LEU A 327 -13.24 -9.78 15.38
N ASP A 328 -13.19 -8.69 16.12
CA ASP A 328 -12.11 -7.69 16.04
C ASP A 328 -10.95 -8.09 16.97
N MET A 329 -9.93 -8.72 16.38
CA MET A 329 -8.73 -9.15 17.11
C MET A 329 -7.92 -7.96 17.64
N GLY A 330 -7.92 -6.83 16.92
CA GLY A 330 -7.26 -5.59 17.34
C GLY A 330 -7.87 -5.05 18.63
N ALA A 331 -9.21 -4.99 18.70
CA ALA A 331 -9.93 -4.54 19.89
C ALA A 331 -9.73 -5.47 21.10
N LEU A 332 -9.60 -6.78 20.87
CA LEU A 332 -9.32 -7.75 21.93
C LEU A 332 -7.94 -7.57 22.54
N ILE A 333 -6.93 -7.25 21.73
CA ILE A 333 -5.53 -7.08 22.14
C ILE A 333 -5.31 -5.66 22.71
N ALA A 334 -6.00 -4.65 22.17
CA ALA A 334 -5.84 -3.26 22.58
C ALA A 334 -6.14 -3.06 24.06
N GLY A 335 -5.20 -2.41 24.76
CA GLY A 335 -5.34 -2.10 26.19
C GLY A 335 -5.15 -3.27 27.16
N ALA A 336 -4.89 -4.49 26.69
CA ALA A 336 -4.52 -5.61 27.56
C ALA A 336 -3.09 -5.40 28.09
N LYS A 337 -2.96 -5.07 29.37
CA LYS A 337 -1.65 -4.85 30.01
C LYS A 337 -0.88 -6.16 30.23
N TYR A 338 -1.61 -7.24 30.41
CA TYR A 338 -1.07 -8.57 30.63
C TYR A 338 -1.76 -9.56 29.69
N ARG A 339 -1.04 -10.56 29.27
CA ARG A 339 -1.52 -11.60 28.37
C ARG A 339 -2.76 -12.36 28.90
N GLY A 340 -2.89 -12.54 30.19
CA GLY A 340 -4.05 -13.15 30.83
C GLY A 340 -5.35 -12.38 30.59
N GLU A 341 -5.31 -11.04 30.44
CA GLU A 341 -6.48 -10.22 30.14
C GLU A 341 -7.04 -10.52 28.73
N PHE A 342 -6.16 -10.70 27.73
CA PHE A 342 -6.56 -11.11 26.38
C PHE A 342 -7.22 -12.49 26.39
N GLU A 343 -6.62 -13.47 27.07
CA GLU A 343 -7.18 -14.82 27.17
C GLU A 343 -8.56 -14.80 27.85
N ASP A 344 -8.74 -14.01 28.90
CA ASP A 344 -10.00 -13.91 29.63
C ASP A 344 -11.09 -13.20 28.81
N ARG A 345 -10.74 -12.16 28.03
CA ARG A 345 -11.66 -11.52 27.08
C ARG A 345 -12.09 -12.51 25.99
N LEU A 346 -11.14 -13.25 25.39
CA LEU A 346 -11.44 -14.26 24.39
C LEU A 346 -12.31 -15.38 24.97
N LYS A 347 -12.04 -15.87 26.18
CA LYS A 347 -12.87 -16.86 26.87
C LYS A 347 -14.29 -16.35 27.11
N ALA A 348 -14.45 -15.05 27.45
CA ALA A 348 -15.77 -14.45 27.65
C ALA A 348 -16.57 -14.42 26.34
N VAL A 349 -15.93 -13.99 25.22
CA VAL A 349 -16.55 -13.99 23.89
C VAL A 349 -16.94 -15.42 23.48
N LEU A 350 -16.02 -16.38 23.58
CA LEU A 350 -16.28 -17.77 23.20
C LEU A 350 -17.38 -18.41 24.06
N LYS A 351 -17.47 -18.08 25.34
CA LYS A 351 -18.54 -18.56 26.21
C LYS A 351 -19.89 -18.01 25.77
N GLU A 352 -19.98 -16.71 25.45
CA GLU A 352 -21.20 -16.07 24.97
C GLU A 352 -21.67 -16.69 23.64
N VAL A 353 -20.75 -17.02 22.73
CA VAL A 353 -21.04 -17.73 21.47
C VAL A 353 -21.57 -19.15 21.76
N THR A 354 -20.95 -19.87 22.70
CA THR A 354 -21.36 -21.23 23.04
C THR A 354 -22.74 -21.25 23.72
N ASP A 355 -23.01 -20.30 24.62
CA ASP A 355 -24.27 -20.16 25.34
C ASP A 355 -25.45 -19.78 24.41
N SER A 356 -25.17 -19.31 23.18
CA SER A 356 -26.18 -19.04 22.13
C SER A 356 -26.72 -20.28 21.40
N ASP A 357 -26.36 -21.49 21.79
CA ASP A 357 -26.80 -22.78 21.19
C ASP A 357 -26.59 -22.82 19.65
N GLY A 358 -25.50 -22.27 19.18
CA GLY A 358 -25.11 -22.27 17.76
C GLY A 358 -25.92 -21.31 16.86
N GLN A 359 -26.62 -20.32 17.42
CA GLN A 359 -27.28 -19.27 16.64
C GLN A 359 -26.27 -18.28 16.05
N ILE A 360 -25.05 -18.25 16.57
CA ILE A 360 -23.98 -17.35 16.16
C ILE A 360 -22.95 -18.13 15.33
N VAL A 361 -22.57 -17.55 14.18
CA VAL A 361 -21.42 -17.96 13.38
C VAL A 361 -20.35 -16.87 13.57
N LEU A 362 -19.16 -17.27 13.97
CA LEU A 362 -18.07 -16.35 14.23
C LEU A 362 -17.18 -16.26 12.99
N PHE A 363 -16.91 -15.05 12.49
CA PHE A 363 -15.90 -14.82 11.47
C PHE A 363 -14.63 -14.28 12.14
N ILE A 364 -13.49 -14.90 11.89
CA ILE A 364 -12.18 -14.49 12.42
C ILE A 364 -11.27 -14.20 11.23
N ASP A 365 -11.03 -12.94 10.99
CA ASP A 365 -10.02 -12.54 10.03
C ASP A 365 -8.62 -12.73 10.64
N GLU A 366 -7.62 -13.02 9.82
CA GLU A 366 -6.27 -13.34 10.27
C GLU A 366 -6.23 -14.39 11.39
N ILE A 367 -6.95 -15.51 11.21
CA ILE A 367 -7.07 -16.56 12.23
C ILE A 367 -5.71 -17.08 12.74
N HIS A 368 -4.66 -16.93 11.97
CA HIS A 368 -3.30 -17.28 12.37
C HIS A 368 -2.80 -16.47 13.58
N THR A 369 -3.33 -15.25 13.79
CA THR A 369 -2.99 -14.41 14.97
C THR A 369 -3.46 -15.06 16.27
N VAL A 370 -4.61 -15.72 16.24
CA VAL A 370 -5.16 -16.45 17.41
C VAL A 370 -4.36 -17.72 17.69
N VAL A 371 -3.95 -18.42 16.62
CA VAL A 371 -3.21 -19.70 16.72
C VAL A 371 -1.74 -19.46 17.06
N GLY A 372 -1.13 -18.41 16.55
CA GLY A 372 0.28 -18.07 16.76
C GLY A 372 0.59 -17.23 18.00
N ALA A 373 -0.41 -16.70 18.67
CA ALA A 373 -0.27 -15.79 19.82
C ALA A 373 0.31 -16.48 21.08
N GLY A 374 1.14 -17.47 20.94
CA GLY A 374 1.66 -18.25 22.05
C GLY A 374 3.07 -18.81 21.95
N ALA A 375 3.74 -18.60 20.81
CA ALA A 375 4.98 -19.34 20.47
C ALA A 375 6.27 -18.96 21.25
N THR A 376 6.23 -18.04 22.20
CA THR A 376 7.39 -17.71 23.06
C THR A 376 7.23 -18.33 24.44
N ASN A 377 8.15 -19.23 24.78
CA ASN A 377 8.41 -19.89 26.07
C ASN A 377 7.32 -19.79 27.17
N GLY A 378 6.54 -20.88 27.32
CA GLY A 378 5.83 -21.18 28.57
C GLY A 378 4.40 -20.66 28.70
N ALA A 379 3.76 -20.12 27.66
CA ALA A 379 2.39 -19.62 27.73
C ALA A 379 1.40 -20.50 26.96
N MET A 380 0.18 -20.64 27.44
CA MET A 380 -0.91 -21.34 26.75
C MET A 380 -1.24 -20.59 25.45
N ASP A 381 -1.23 -21.32 24.35
CA ASP A 381 -1.63 -20.88 23.03
C ASP A 381 -3.15 -20.65 23.01
N ALA A 382 -3.62 -19.46 22.58
CA ALA A 382 -5.05 -19.16 22.46
C ALA A 382 -5.77 -20.18 21.53
N GLY A 383 -5.06 -20.79 20.59
CA GLY A 383 -5.53 -21.91 19.80
C GLY A 383 -6.01 -23.09 20.66
N ASN A 384 -5.40 -23.32 21.82
CA ASN A 384 -5.81 -24.39 22.73
C ASN A 384 -7.20 -24.15 23.36
N LEU A 385 -7.67 -22.92 23.43
CA LEU A 385 -9.03 -22.58 23.86
C LEU A 385 -10.08 -22.91 22.78
N LEU A 386 -9.74 -22.73 21.50
CA LEU A 386 -10.62 -23.02 20.38
C LEU A 386 -10.75 -24.54 20.09
N LYS A 387 -9.67 -25.32 20.27
CA LYS A 387 -9.61 -26.74 19.93
C LYS A 387 -10.74 -27.58 20.53
N PRO A 388 -11.10 -27.50 21.82
CA PRO A 388 -12.17 -28.27 22.41
C PRO A 388 -13.54 -27.92 21.83
N MET A 389 -13.82 -26.63 21.67
CA MET A 389 -15.11 -26.10 21.20
C MET A 389 -15.38 -26.45 19.74
N LEU A 390 -14.36 -26.29 18.86
CA LEU A 390 -14.40 -26.73 17.48
C LEU A 390 -14.57 -28.26 17.36
N GLY A 391 -13.96 -29.01 18.28
CA GLY A 391 -14.03 -30.46 18.31
C GLY A 391 -15.39 -31.02 18.69
N ARG A 392 -16.11 -30.35 19.59
CA ARG A 392 -17.47 -30.71 20.01
C ARG A 392 -18.55 -30.14 19.09
N GLY A 393 -18.17 -29.25 18.16
CA GLY A 393 -19.12 -28.57 17.25
C GLY A 393 -19.97 -27.49 17.94
N GLU A 394 -19.57 -27.07 19.14
CA GLU A 394 -20.18 -25.99 19.91
C GLU A 394 -19.92 -24.61 19.28
N LEU A 395 -18.74 -24.45 18.63
CA LEU A 395 -18.35 -23.26 17.91
C LEU A 395 -18.43 -23.50 16.40
N ARG A 396 -19.11 -22.58 15.70
CA ARG A 396 -19.07 -22.48 14.24
C ARG A 396 -18.24 -21.26 13.88
N CYS A 397 -17.19 -21.47 13.10
CA CYS A 397 -16.22 -20.43 12.81
C CYS A 397 -15.86 -20.44 11.30
N ILE A 398 -15.76 -19.27 10.73
CA ILE A 398 -15.15 -19.04 9.41
C ILE A 398 -13.82 -18.34 9.69
N GLY A 399 -12.71 -18.94 9.28
CA GLY A 399 -11.39 -18.31 9.39
C GLY A 399 -10.95 -17.74 8.05
N ALA A 400 -10.18 -16.66 8.06
CA ALA A 400 -9.47 -16.17 6.87
C ALA A 400 -7.97 -16.03 7.16
N THR A 401 -7.12 -16.39 6.20
CA THR A 401 -5.65 -16.32 6.33
C THR A 401 -4.98 -16.40 4.96
N THR A 402 -3.68 -16.17 4.90
CA THR A 402 -2.88 -16.42 3.71
C THR A 402 -2.40 -17.88 3.65
N LEU A 403 -1.93 -18.34 2.48
CA LEU A 403 -1.44 -19.71 2.32
C LEU A 403 -0.19 -19.98 3.16
N ASP A 404 0.72 -19.03 3.22
CA ASP A 404 1.97 -19.16 3.99
C ASP A 404 1.72 -19.21 5.49
N GLU A 405 0.79 -18.39 5.99
CA GLU A 405 0.37 -18.39 7.39
C GLU A 405 -0.40 -19.65 7.76
N TYR A 406 -1.26 -20.14 6.85
CA TYR A 406 -1.95 -21.41 7.03
C TYR A 406 -0.96 -22.56 7.23
N ARG A 407 0.03 -22.68 6.34
CA ARG A 407 1.10 -23.69 6.44
C ARG A 407 1.93 -23.54 7.71
N LYS A 408 2.24 -22.31 8.08
CA LYS A 408 3.12 -22.02 9.22
C LYS A 408 2.46 -22.29 10.58
N TYR A 409 1.17 -21.97 10.72
CA TYR A 409 0.48 -21.98 12.01
C TYR A 409 -0.62 -23.06 12.14
N ILE A 410 -1.42 -23.32 11.10
CA ILE A 410 -2.59 -24.21 11.18
C ILE A 410 -2.24 -25.63 10.76
N GLU A 411 -1.54 -25.82 9.65
CA GLU A 411 -1.15 -27.12 9.11
C GLU A 411 -0.18 -27.87 10.03
N LYS A 412 0.69 -27.14 10.75
CA LYS A 412 1.60 -27.74 11.75
C LYS A 412 0.89 -28.32 12.97
N ASP A 413 -0.36 -27.96 13.21
CA ASP A 413 -1.16 -28.48 14.30
C ASP A 413 -2.22 -29.46 13.77
N PRO A 414 -1.99 -30.79 13.81
CA PRO A 414 -2.91 -31.78 13.26
C PRO A 414 -4.28 -31.78 13.96
N ALA A 415 -4.39 -31.17 15.14
CA ALA A 415 -5.66 -31.06 15.86
C ALA A 415 -6.53 -29.91 15.31
N LEU A 416 -5.96 -28.81 14.83
CA LEU A 416 -6.67 -27.73 14.15
C LEU A 416 -6.96 -28.08 12.71
N GLU A 417 -5.98 -28.59 11.95
CA GLU A 417 -6.13 -28.99 10.55
C GLU A 417 -7.33 -29.92 10.34
N ARG A 418 -7.52 -30.91 11.21
CA ARG A 418 -8.67 -31.83 11.11
C ARG A 418 -10.03 -31.18 11.35
N ARG A 419 -10.10 -29.96 11.86
CA ARG A 419 -11.34 -29.26 12.21
C ARG A 419 -11.74 -28.20 11.23
N PHE A 420 -10.79 -27.70 10.47
CA PHE A 420 -11.01 -26.74 9.40
C PHE A 420 -11.10 -27.43 8.03
N GLN A 421 -11.90 -26.83 7.14
CA GLN A 421 -11.98 -27.23 5.74
C GLN A 421 -11.51 -26.06 4.89
N GLN A 422 -10.50 -26.29 4.08
CA GLN A 422 -9.91 -25.30 3.20
C GLN A 422 -10.89 -24.87 2.09
N VAL A 423 -10.94 -23.57 1.83
CA VAL A 423 -11.58 -22.92 0.70
C VAL A 423 -10.57 -21.97 0.10
N TYR A 424 -10.07 -22.28 -1.08
CA TYR A 424 -9.12 -21.43 -1.77
C TYR A 424 -9.85 -20.26 -2.42
N VAL A 425 -9.28 -19.06 -2.29
CA VAL A 425 -9.78 -17.81 -2.84
C VAL A 425 -8.69 -17.23 -3.73
N ASP A 426 -8.84 -17.43 -5.03
CA ASP A 426 -7.91 -16.92 -6.01
C ASP A 426 -8.24 -15.46 -6.37
N GLN A 427 -7.25 -14.76 -6.97
CA GLN A 427 -7.53 -13.43 -7.48
C GLN A 427 -8.55 -13.50 -8.64
N PRO A 428 -9.49 -12.55 -8.73
CA PRO A 428 -10.43 -12.49 -9.84
C PRO A 428 -9.73 -12.13 -11.15
N THR A 429 -10.37 -12.47 -12.26
CA THR A 429 -9.92 -12.04 -13.59
C THR A 429 -10.09 -10.53 -13.78
N VAL A 430 -9.46 -9.96 -14.81
CA VAL A 430 -9.65 -8.54 -15.14
C VAL A 430 -11.13 -8.24 -15.43
N GLU A 431 -11.85 -9.12 -16.12
CA GLU A 431 -13.27 -8.98 -16.45
C GLU A 431 -14.16 -9.01 -15.21
N ASP A 432 -13.90 -9.94 -14.28
CA ASP A 432 -14.57 -9.99 -12.99
C ASP A 432 -14.30 -8.74 -12.16
N THR A 433 -13.06 -8.27 -12.19
CA THR A 433 -12.64 -7.03 -11.48
C THR A 433 -13.40 -5.81 -12.02
N ILE A 434 -13.57 -5.68 -13.35
CA ILE A 434 -14.38 -4.61 -13.95
C ILE A 434 -15.82 -4.68 -13.44
N SER A 435 -16.38 -5.90 -13.36
CA SER A 435 -17.75 -6.11 -12.85
C SER A 435 -17.86 -5.72 -11.37
N ILE A 436 -16.85 -6.03 -10.54
CA ILE A 436 -16.77 -5.63 -9.14
C ILE A 436 -16.71 -4.11 -9.02
N LEU A 437 -15.83 -3.45 -9.79
CA LEU A 437 -15.70 -1.99 -9.80
C LEU A 437 -16.99 -1.28 -10.20
N ARG A 438 -17.71 -1.81 -11.21
CA ARG A 438 -19.03 -1.29 -11.61
C ARG A 438 -20.07 -1.39 -10.48
N GLY A 439 -20.03 -2.47 -9.71
CA GLY A 439 -20.92 -2.65 -8.55
C GLY A 439 -20.60 -1.74 -7.37
N LEU A 440 -19.32 -1.34 -7.23
CA LEU A 440 -18.88 -0.44 -6.17
C LEU A 440 -18.96 1.05 -6.57
N ARG A 441 -19.09 1.33 -7.87
CA ARG A 441 -19.05 2.68 -8.44
C ARG A 441 -19.96 3.68 -7.71
N GLU A 442 -21.24 3.35 -7.54
CA GLU A 442 -22.22 4.25 -6.90
C GLU A 442 -21.78 4.67 -5.49
N ARG A 443 -21.18 3.76 -4.72
CA ARG A 443 -20.74 4.05 -3.35
C ARG A 443 -19.53 4.97 -3.32
N TYR A 444 -18.58 4.79 -4.24
CA TYR A 444 -17.41 5.67 -4.35
C TYR A 444 -17.81 7.05 -4.88
N GLU A 445 -18.72 7.11 -5.88
CA GLU A 445 -19.30 8.36 -6.37
C GLU A 445 -20.00 9.14 -5.24
N LEU A 446 -20.73 8.42 -4.38
CA LEU A 446 -21.41 9.00 -3.23
C LEU A 446 -20.41 9.52 -2.17
N HIS A 447 -19.44 8.70 -1.81
CA HIS A 447 -18.46 9.05 -0.78
C HIS A 447 -17.60 10.26 -1.18
N HIS A 448 -17.18 10.31 -2.43
CA HIS A 448 -16.33 11.40 -2.92
C HIS A 448 -17.11 12.57 -3.50
N GLY A 449 -18.36 12.38 -3.92
CA GLY A 449 -19.19 13.41 -4.55
C GLY A 449 -18.78 13.74 -5.99
N VAL A 450 -18.08 12.80 -6.66
CA VAL A 450 -17.59 12.92 -8.04
C VAL A 450 -18.15 11.78 -8.89
N ARG A 451 -18.23 11.96 -10.21
CA ARG A 451 -18.62 10.90 -11.14
C ARG A 451 -17.40 10.08 -11.56
N ILE A 452 -17.61 8.79 -11.86
CA ILE A 452 -16.55 7.89 -12.33
C ILE A 452 -16.99 7.32 -13.67
N SER A 453 -16.18 7.56 -14.72
CA SER A 453 -16.46 7.02 -16.06
C SER A 453 -16.26 5.50 -16.11
N ASP A 454 -17.01 4.82 -16.96
CA ASP A 454 -16.82 3.38 -17.19
C ASP A 454 -15.42 3.08 -17.78
N SER A 455 -14.91 3.98 -18.62
CA SER A 455 -13.54 3.88 -19.14
C SER A 455 -12.48 3.92 -18.04
N ALA A 456 -12.67 4.74 -16.99
CA ALA A 456 -11.76 4.77 -15.85
C ALA A 456 -11.74 3.44 -15.09
N LEU A 457 -12.90 2.79 -14.92
CA LEU A 457 -12.99 1.48 -14.26
C LEU A 457 -12.28 0.39 -15.06
N VAL A 458 -12.48 0.39 -16.39
CA VAL A 458 -11.81 -0.56 -17.30
C VAL A 458 -10.30 -0.34 -17.29
N GLU A 459 -9.83 0.92 -17.38
CA GLU A 459 -8.40 1.24 -17.33
C GLU A 459 -7.80 0.94 -15.95
N ALA A 460 -8.51 1.19 -14.85
CA ALA A 460 -8.05 0.83 -13.52
C ALA A 460 -7.78 -0.67 -13.38
N ALA A 461 -8.67 -1.51 -13.89
CA ALA A 461 -8.48 -2.96 -13.87
C ALA A 461 -7.30 -3.40 -14.75
N ILE A 462 -7.21 -2.91 -16.00
CA ILE A 462 -6.16 -3.30 -16.95
C ILE A 462 -4.79 -2.77 -16.52
N LEU A 463 -4.68 -1.47 -16.17
CA LEU A 463 -3.40 -0.87 -15.81
C LEU A 463 -2.88 -1.38 -14.47
N SER A 464 -3.77 -1.64 -13.49
CA SER A 464 -3.36 -2.23 -12.22
C SER A 464 -2.84 -3.64 -12.40
N ASP A 465 -3.49 -4.47 -13.20
CA ASP A 465 -3.04 -5.84 -13.46
C ASP A 465 -1.68 -5.85 -14.14
N ARG A 466 -1.49 -4.98 -15.12
CA ARG A 466 -0.29 -4.92 -15.94
C ARG A 466 0.92 -4.30 -15.24
N TYR A 467 0.74 -3.21 -14.49
CA TYR A 467 1.87 -2.40 -14.01
C TYR A 467 2.08 -2.42 -12.50
N ILE A 468 1.10 -2.89 -11.71
CA ILE A 468 1.22 -2.96 -10.26
C ILE A 468 1.46 -4.40 -9.84
N SER A 469 2.71 -4.69 -9.48
CA SER A 469 3.15 -5.97 -8.92
C SER A 469 3.21 -5.90 -7.39
N GLY A 470 3.02 -7.05 -6.74
CA GLY A 470 3.08 -7.16 -5.28
C GLY A 470 1.76 -6.88 -4.56
N ARG A 471 0.70 -6.54 -5.30
CA ARG A 471 -0.70 -6.47 -4.83
C ARG A 471 -1.59 -7.26 -5.77
N PHE A 472 -2.73 -7.73 -5.30
CA PHE A 472 -3.64 -8.60 -6.05
C PHE A 472 -4.94 -7.87 -6.40
N LEU A 473 -5.58 -8.31 -7.48
CA LEU A 473 -6.93 -7.88 -7.82
C LEU A 473 -7.94 -8.46 -6.79
N PRO A 474 -9.06 -7.77 -6.50
CA PRO A 474 -9.47 -6.46 -7.02
C PRO A 474 -8.91 -5.26 -6.26
N ASP A 475 -8.27 -5.46 -5.11
CA ASP A 475 -7.83 -4.42 -4.16
C ASP A 475 -7.00 -3.31 -4.82
N LYS A 476 -5.98 -3.66 -5.61
CA LYS A 476 -5.14 -2.69 -6.32
C LYS A 476 -5.90 -1.82 -7.33
N ALA A 477 -6.98 -2.35 -7.94
CA ALA A 477 -7.81 -1.59 -8.88
C ALA A 477 -8.81 -0.68 -8.14
N ILE A 478 -9.34 -1.14 -7.01
CA ILE A 478 -10.20 -0.36 -6.11
C ILE A 478 -9.41 0.84 -5.56
N ASP A 479 -8.20 0.61 -5.07
CA ASP A 479 -7.33 1.68 -4.54
C ASP A 479 -7.05 2.77 -5.59
N LEU A 480 -6.83 2.39 -6.87
CA LEU A 480 -6.63 3.37 -7.95
C LEU A 480 -7.86 4.25 -8.16
N VAL A 481 -9.04 3.65 -8.16
CA VAL A 481 -10.31 4.38 -8.35
C VAL A 481 -10.57 5.30 -7.15
N ASP A 482 -10.33 4.81 -5.94
CA ASP A 482 -10.50 5.59 -4.70
C ASP A 482 -9.54 6.78 -4.65
N GLU A 483 -8.24 6.57 -4.97
CA GLU A 483 -7.26 7.66 -5.02
C GLU A 483 -7.58 8.68 -6.13
N ALA A 484 -8.06 8.22 -7.31
CA ALA A 484 -8.46 9.11 -8.40
C ALA A 484 -9.67 9.98 -8.01
N ALA A 485 -10.67 9.37 -7.40
CA ALA A 485 -11.84 10.08 -6.91
C ALA A 485 -11.48 11.07 -5.77
N ALA A 486 -10.60 10.65 -4.85
CA ALA A 486 -10.10 11.52 -3.78
C ALA A 486 -9.29 12.70 -4.33
N LYS A 487 -8.44 12.47 -5.35
CA LYS A 487 -7.66 13.51 -6.02
C LYS A 487 -8.60 14.53 -6.68
N LEU A 488 -9.59 14.07 -7.45
CA LEU A 488 -10.55 14.93 -8.13
C LEU A 488 -11.38 15.74 -7.11
N LYS A 489 -11.85 15.11 -6.03
CA LYS A 489 -12.52 15.80 -4.92
C LYS A 489 -11.63 16.90 -4.31
N MET A 490 -10.35 16.62 -4.15
CA MET A 490 -9.39 17.60 -3.64
C MET A 490 -9.20 18.75 -4.65
N GLU A 491 -9.15 18.49 -5.96
CA GLU A 491 -9.06 19.51 -7.00
C GLU A 491 -10.31 20.42 -7.02
N ILE A 492 -11.50 19.84 -6.79
CA ILE A 492 -12.75 20.61 -6.68
C ILE A 492 -12.80 21.46 -5.39
N THR A 493 -12.34 20.91 -4.27
CA THR A 493 -12.42 21.60 -2.97
C THR A 493 -11.28 22.56 -2.70
N SER A 494 -10.09 22.30 -3.26
CA SER A 494 -8.90 23.15 -3.15
C SER A 494 -8.76 24.06 -4.36
N LYS A 495 -7.83 25.01 -4.29
CA LYS A 495 -7.54 25.92 -5.42
C LYS A 495 -6.90 25.13 -6.58
N PRO A 496 -7.38 25.32 -7.84
CA PRO A 496 -6.79 24.70 -9.01
C PRO A 496 -5.31 25.04 -9.16
N THR A 497 -4.53 24.13 -9.74
CA THR A 497 -3.08 24.28 -9.90
C THR A 497 -2.71 25.58 -10.64
N ALA A 498 -3.47 25.94 -11.68
CA ALA A 498 -3.26 27.18 -12.42
C ALA A 498 -3.43 28.43 -11.57
N LEU A 499 -4.41 28.43 -10.65
CA LEU A 499 -4.63 29.55 -9.72
C LEU A 499 -3.55 29.58 -8.64
N ASP A 500 -3.08 28.43 -8.17
CA ASP A 500 -2.02 28.35 -7.17
C ASP A 500 -0.67 28.80 -7.73
N GLU A 501 -0.35 28.49 -8.98
CA GLU A 501 0.85 28.99 -9.67
C GLU A 501 0.85 30.51 -9.82
N ILE A 502 -0.30 31.08 -10.23
CA ILE A 502 -0.45 32.53 -10.30
C ILE A 502 -0.31 33.16 -8.90
N ASN A 503 -0.92 32.55 -7.87
CA ASN A 503 -0.79 33.02 -6.49
C ASN A 503 0.68 33.03 -6.02
N ARG A 504 1.44 31.99 -6.34
CA ARG A 504 2.86 31.90 -6.00
C ARG A 504 3.71 32.93 -6.75
N THR A 505 3.41 33.14 -8.03
CA THR A 505 4.11 34.16 -8.82
C THR A 505 3.78 35.57 -8.35
N VAL A 506 2.51 35.88 -8.07
CA VAL A 506 2.11 37.16 -7.48
C VAL A 506 2.79 37.39 -6.14
N LEU A 507 2.84 36.38 -5.25
CA LEU A 507 3.50 36.51 -3.95
C LEU A 507 5.01 36.76 -4.11
N LYS A 508 5.68 36.06 -5.06
CA LYS A 508 7.11 36.26 -5.36
C LYS A 508 7.39 37.69 -5.87
N LEU A 509 6.58 38.19 -6.82
CA LEU A 509 6.72 39.52 -7.36
C LEU A 509 6.37 40.64 -6.33
N GLU A 510 5.42 40.35 -5.42
CA GLU A 510 5.12 41.28 -4.30
C GLU A 510 6.30 41.36 -3.32
N MET A 511 6.97 40.26 -3.03
CA MET A 511 8.17 40.28 -2.21
C MET A 511 9.31 41.06 -2.89
N GLU A 512 9.50 40.87 -4.21
CA GLU A 512 10.49 41.61 -5.00
C GLU A 512 10.15 43.12 -5.01
N ARG A 513 8.87 43.49 -5.18
CA ARG A 513 8.40 44.87 -5.11
C ARG A 513 8.69 45.51 -3.76
N LEU A 514 8.46 44.78 -2.66
CA LEU A 514 8.75 45.28 -1.32
C LEU A 514 10.23 45.47 -1.08
N SER A 515 11.08 44.66 -1.67
CA SER A 515 12.55 44.80 -1.55
C SER A 515 13.05 46.06 -2.33
N LEU A 516 12.45 46.33 -3.50
CA LEU A 516 12.82 47.46 -4.36
C LEU A 516 12.21 48.81 -3.93
N THR A 517 11.22 48.80 -3.03
CA THR A 517 10.53 50.05 -2.57
C THR A 517 11.50 51.02 -1.86
N ASN A 518 12.55 50.52 -1.22
CA ASN A 518 13.52 51.30 -0.46
C ASN A 518 14.77 51.70 -1.30
N ASP A 519 14.90 51.20 -2.53
CA ASP A 519 16.05 51.49 -3.39
C ASP A 519 15.82 52.76 -4.20
N THR A 520 16.85 53.63 -4.24
CA THR A 520 16.77 54.94 -4.92
C THR A 520 17.41 54.97 -6.29
N ASP A 521 18.00 53.87 -6.74
CA ASP A 521 18.70 53.75 -8.01
C ASP A 521 17.75 53.83 -9.21
N LYS A 522 18.20 54.38 -10.33
CA LYS A 522 17.43 54.55 -11.54
C LYS A 522 17.03 53.21 -12.16
N ALA A 523 17.90 52.20 -12.12
CA ALA A 523 17.64 50.87 -12.60
C ALA A 523 16.58 50.15 -11.74
N SER A 524 16.65 50.32 -10.42
CA SER A 524 15.67 49.75 -9.48
C SER A 524 14.27 50.36 -9.67
N ARG A 525 14.18 51.65 -9.99
CA ARG A 525 12.90 52.34 -10.32
C ARG A 525 12.29 51.87 -11.64
N GLU A 526 13.11 51.64 -12.67
CA GLU A 526 12.62 51.09 -13.94
C GLU A 526 12.15 49.67 -13.77
N ARG A 527 12.82 48.84 -12.96
CA ARG A 527 12.40 47.50 -12.60
C ARG A 527 11.10 47.50 -11.78
N PHE A 528 10.99 48.41 -10.80
CA PHE A 528 9.80 48.62 -9.98
C PHE A 528 8.56 48.92 -10.84
N ASN A 529 8.64 49.86 -11.79
CA ASN A 529 7.54 50.25 -12.68
C ASN A 529 7.11 49.07 -13.60
N ARG A 530 8.07 48.26 -14.09
CA ARG A 530 7.76 47.03 -14.86
C ARG A 530 7.06 46.00 -14.00
N LEU A 531 7.56 45.77 -12.77
CA LEU A 531 6.96 44.83 -11.82
C LEU A 531 5.55 45.24 -11.42
N GLU A 532 5.30 46.55 -11.25
CA GLU A 532 3.97 47.08 -10.92
C GLU A 532 2.96 46.83 -12.05
N ALA A 533 3.37 47.04 -13.30
CA ALA A 533 2.56 46.73 -14.48
C ALA A 533 2.27 45.23 -14.60
N GLU A 534 3.28 44.38 -14.40
CA GLU A 534 3.15 42.92 -14.43
C GLU A 534 2.27 42.41 -13.28
N LEU A 535 2.45 42.96 -12.07
CA LEU A 535 1.63 42.62 -10.90
C LEU A 535 0.16 43.02 -11.11
N SER A 536 -0.12 44.17 -11.72
CA SER A 536 -1.52 44.60 -11.98
C SER A 536 -2.23 43.66 -12.96
N LEU A 537 -1.54 43.21 -14.00
CA LEU A 537 -2.05 42.26 -14.98
C LEU A 537 -2.29 40.86 -14.37
N LEU A 538 -1.32 40.34 -13.57
CA LEU A 538 -1.45 39.06 -12.90
C LEU A 538 -2.56 39.08 -11.83
N LYS A 539 -2.72 40.19 -11.07
CA LYS A 539 -3.82 40.36 -10.11
C LYS A 539 -5.19 40.39 -10.77
N ALA A 540 -5.31 41.09 -11.91
CA ALA A 540 -6.55 41.07 -12.68
C ALA A 540 -6.89 39.66 -13.17
N ARG A 541 -5.88 38.93 -13.65
CA ARG A 541 -6.05 37.52 -14.04
C ARG A 541 -6.38 36.62 -12.87
N GLN A 542 -5.75 36.82 -11.70
CA GLN A 542 -6.04 36.12 -10.47
C GLN A 542 -7.50 36.32 -10.01
N SER A 543 -8.01 37.58 -10.03
CA SER A 543 -9.41 37.85 -9.63
C SER A 543 -10.41 37.20 -10.59
N GLU A 544 -10.18 37.27 -11.91
CA GLU A 544 -11.02 36.62 -12.91
C GLU A 544 -11.11 35.12 -12.69
N LEU A 545 -9.95 34.43 -12.51
CA LEU A 545 -9.90 33.00 -12.27
C LEU A 545 -10.48 32.60 -10.89
N THR A 546 -10.37 33.49 -9.89
CA THR A 546 -10.92 33.22 -8.55
C THR A 546 -12.46 33.30 -8.60
N GLU A 547 -13.03 34.29 -9.27
CA GLU A 547 -14.49 34.40 -9.46
C GLU A 547 -15.06 33.21 -10.22
N GLN A 548 -14.37 32.76 -11.28
CA GLN A 548 -14.76 31.57 -12.04
C GLN A 548 -14.75 30.32 -11.15
N TRP A 549 -13.68 30.10 -10.40
CA TRP A 549 -13.55 28.94 -9.49
C TRP A 549 -14.58 28.97 -8.36
N GLU A 550 -14.84 30.13 -7.74
CA GLU A 550 -15.86 30.26 -6.69
C GLU A 550 -17.27 29.96 -7.20
N HIS A 551 -17.59 30.41 -8.41
CA HIS A 551 -18.86 30.08 -9.06
C HIS A 551 -19.00 28.58 -9.31
N GLU A 552 -18.01 27.95 -9.95
CA GLU A 552 -18.03 26.49 -10.22
C GLU A 552 -18.12 25.69 -8.92
N LYS A 553 -17.35 26.06 -7.90
CA LYS A 553 -17.37 25.44 -6.59
C LYS A 553 -18.75 25.53 -5.92
N SER A 554 -19.43 26.67 -6.04
CA SER A 554 -20.76 26.85 -5.46
C SER A 554 -21.79 25.92 -6.10
N VAL A 555 -21.76 25.78 -7.45
CA VAL A 555 -22.64 24.88 -8.19
C VAL A 555 -22.36 23.41 -7.84
N MET A 556 -21.08 23.01 -7.78
CA MET A 556 -20.67 21.66 -7.41
C MET A 556 -21.09 21.29 -5.97
N THR A 557 -20.89 22.20 -5.02
CA THR A 557 -21.31 21.99 -3.62
C THR A 557 -22.83 21.84 -3.51
N ARG A 558 -23.59 22.59 -4.32
CA ARG A 558 -25.05 22.47 -4.39
C ARG A 558 -25.48 21.10 -4.96
N ILE A 559 -24.83 20.63 -6.02
CA ILE A 559 -25.07 19.29 -6.60
C ILE A 559 -24.79 18.21 -5.55
N GLN A 560 -23.68 18.33 -4.82
CA GLN A 560 -23.31 17.38 -3.77
C GLN A 560 -24.35 17.35 -2.65
N SER A 561 -24.79 18.49 -2.14
CA SER A 561 -25.81 18.56 -1.10
C SER A 561 -27.14 17.93 -1.52
N ILE A 562 -27.56 18.12 -2.78
CA ILE A 562 -28.77 17.51 -3.32
C ILE A 562 -28.61 15.99 -3.42
N LYS A 563 -27.45 15.48 -3.84
CA LYS A 563 -27.17 14.03 -3.88
C LYS A 563 -27.20 13.41 -2.48
N GLU A 564 -26.60 14.05 -1.47
CA GLU A 564 -26.65 13.61 -0.07
C GLU A 564 -28.08 13.57 0.49
N GLU A 565 -28.94 14.51 0.08
CA GLU A 565 -30.35 14.52 0.44
C GLU A 565 -31.14 13.40 -0.25
N ILE A 566 -30.86 13.12 -1.54
CA ILE A 566 -31.46 12.02 -2.28
C ILE A 566 -31.17 10.70 -1.60
N ASP A 567 -29.93 10.48 -1.17
CA ASP A 567 -29.57 9.25 -0.49
C ASP A 567 -30.22 9.09 0.87
N ARG A 568 -30.32 10.19 1.63
CA ARG A 568 -31.05 10.19 2.89
C ARG A 568 -32.49 9.79 2.68
N VAL A 569 -33.15 10.36 1.67
CA VAL A 569 -34.53 10.02 1.31
C VAL A 569 -34.64 8.57 0.84
N ASN A 570 -33.69 8.06 0.07
CA ASN A 570 -33.68 6.64 -0.36
C ASN A 570 -33.56 5.68 0.84
N VAL A 571 -32.71 5.99 1.82
CA VAL A 571 -32.62 5.20 3.07
C VAL A 571 -33.93 5.25 3.85
N GLU A 572 -34.58 6.41 3.92
CA GLU A 572 -35.90 6.56 4.58
C GLU A 572 -37.00 5.77 3.84
N ILE A 573 -37.00 5.76 2.50
CA ILE A 573 -37.92 4.94 1.69
C ILE A 573 -37.73 3.46 2.00
N GLN A 574 -36.48 2.98 1.99
CA GLN A 574 -36.19 1.58 2.32
C GLN A 574 -36.59 1.22 3.75
N GLN A 575 -36.47 2.14 4.68
CA GLN A 575 -36.91 1.93 6.05
C GLN A 575 -38.43 1.86 6.15
N ALA A 576 -39.16 2.78 5.51
CA ALA A 576 -40.61 2.79 5.46
C ALA A 576 -41.16 1.54 4.75
N GLU A 577 -40.53 1.08 3.68
CA GLU A 577 -40.92 -0.19 2.99
C GLU A 577 -40.74 -1.42 3.91
N ARG A 578 -39.68 -1.45 4.73
CA ARG A 578 -39.44 -2.52 5.72
C ARG A 578 -40.44 -2.49 6.89
N GLU A 579 -40.88 -1.30 7.29
CA GLU A 579 -41.86 -1.09 8.32
C GLU A 579 -43.34 -1.29 7.79
N TYR A 580 -43.51 -1.60 6.47
CA TYR A 580 -44.78 -1.69 5.77
C TYR A 580 -45.61 -0.42 5.79
N ASP A 581 -45.01 0.75 6.03
CA ASP A 581 -45.65 2.05 5.87
C ASP A 581 -45.59 2.52 4.41
N LEU A 582 -46.44 1.89 3.59
CA LEU A 582 -46.51 2.15 2.16
C LEU A 582 -46.97 3.59 1.81
N ASN A 583 -47.71 4.25 2.71
CA ASN A 583 -48.15 5.64 2.50
C ASN A 583 -46.97 6.59 2.60
N ARG A 584 -46.15 6.45 3.64
CA ARG A 584 -44.95 7.26 3.82
C ARG A 584 -43.89 6.97 2.74
N ALA A 585 -43.71 5.70 2.37
CA ALA A 585 -42.85 5.33 1.26
C ALA A 585 -43.26 5.96 -0.07
N ALA A 586 -44.57 5.97 -0.36
CA ALA A 586 -45.12 6.61 -1.57
C ALA A 586 -44.96 8.15 -1.54
N GLU A 587 -45.20 8.79 -0.40
CA GLU A 587 -45.02 10.25 -0.24
C GLU A 587 -43.57 10.66 -0.47
N LEU A 588 -42.62 9.93 0.12
CA LEU A 588 -41.18 10.17 -0.07
C LEU A 588 -40.74 9.89 -1.51
N LYS A 589 -41.22 8.79 -2.14
CA LYS A 589 -40.83 8.38 -3.48
C LYS A 589 -41.38 9.30 -4.59
N TYR A 590 -42.66 9.66 -4.50
CA TYR A 590 -43.36 10.45 -5.55
C TYR A 590 -43.34 11.97 -5.26
N GLY A 591 -43.17 12.38 -4.00
CA GLY A 591 -43.08 13.77 -3.60
C GLY A 591 -41.64 14.25 -3.53
N SER A 592 -40.93 13.89 -2.44
CA SER A 592 -39.61 14.43 -2.11
C SER A 592 -38.53 14.02 -3.10
N LEU A 593 -38.44 12.73 -3.47
CA LEU A 593 -37.43 12.22 -4.38
C LEU A 593 -37.55 12.86 -5.77
N ASN A 594 -38.76 12.95 -6.34
CA ASN A 594 -38.98 13.57 -7.66
C ASN A 594 -38.62 15.09 -7.65
N SER A 595 -38.87 15.78 -6.53
CA SER A 595 -38.53 17.21 -6.43
C SER A 595 -37.01 17.40 -6.40
N LEU A 596 -36.28 16.55 -5.65
CA LEU A 596 -34.82 16.58 -5.56
C LEU A 596 -34.17 16.18 -6.89
N GLN A 597 -34.72 15.18 -7.60
CA GLN A 597 -34.25 14.80 -8.93
C GLN A 597 -34.36 15.93 -9.94
N ARG A 598 -35.48 16.68 -9.94
CA ARG A 598 -35.63 17.86 -10.81
C ARG A 598 -34.65 18.99 -10.47
N GLN A 599 -34.37 19.19 -9.18
CA GLN A 599 -33.37 20.16 -8.74
C GLN A 599 -31.96 19.74 -9.16
N LEU A 600 -31.66 18.44 -9.07
CA LEU A 600 -30.39 17.88 -9.54
C LEU A 600 -30.21 18.09 -11.05
N GLU A 601 -31.23 17.74 -11.86
CA GLU A 601 -31.18 17.94 -13.31
C GLU A 601 -31.03 19.43 -13.70
N ALA A 602 -31.65 20.36 -12.96
CA ALA A 602 -31.50 21.79 -13.21
C ALA A 602 -30.08 22.24 -12.92
N ALA A 603 -29.47 21.82 -11.78
CA ALA A 603 -28.11 22.15 -11.42
C ALA A 603 -27.07 21.51 -12.37
N GLU A 604 -27.30 20.28 -12.81
CA GLU A 604 -26.44 19.61 -13.81
C GLU A 604 -26.54 20.29 -15.19
N LYS A 605 -27.72 20.77 -15.62
CA LYS A 605 -27.84 21.55 -16.86
C LYS A 605 -27.09 22.87 -16.78
N GLU A 606 -27.19 23.57 -15.66
CA GLU A 606 -26.42 24.80 -15.40
C GLU A 606 -24.91 24.55 -15.53
N LEU A 607 -24.41 23.47 -14.95
CA LEU A 607 -23.00 23.08 -15.04
C LEU A 607 -22.59 22.73 -16.47
N VAL A 608 -23.41 21.93 -17.20
CA VAL A 608 -23.14 21.54 -18.61
C VAL A 608 -23.12 22.76 -19.55
N GLU A 609 -24.01 23.73 -19.34
CA GLU A 609 -24.00 24.96 -20.13
C GLU A 609 -22.74 25.77 -19.86
N TYR A 610 -22.30 25.84 -18.60
CA TYR A 610 -21.07 26.50 -18.23
C TYR A 610 -19.83 25.79 -18.81
N MET A 611 -19.78 24.46 -18.78
CA MET A 611 -18.71 23.65 -19.41
C MET A 611 -18.61 23.86 -20.93
N LYS A 612 -19.78 23.95 -21.62
CA LYS A 612 -19.83 24.21 -23.07
C LYS A 612 -19.26 25.59 -23.44
N SER A 613 -19.28 26.55 -22.53
CA SER A 613 -18.67 27.87 -22.75
C SER A 613 -17.13 27.85 -22.82
N GLY A 614 -16.49 26.70 -22.57
CA GLY A 614 -15.02 26.53 -22.59
C GLY A 614 -14.27 27.24 -21.46
N LYS A 615 -14.99 27.73 -20.45
CA LYS A 615 -14.40 28.45 -19.31
C LYS A 615 -14.25 27.60 -18.05
N SER A 616 -14.67 26.33 -18.09
CA SER A 616 -14.60 25.44 -16.92
C SER A 616 -13.17 25.10 -16.56
N MET A 617 -12.84 25.29 -15.28
CA MET A 617 -11.55 24.93 -14.68
C MET A 617 -11.62 23.60 -13.93
N LEU A 618 -12.79 23.17 -13.53
CA LEU A 618 -13.00 21.95 -12.74
C LEU A 618 -13.56 20.83 -13.61
N ARG A 619 -13.08 19.61 -13.38
CA ARG A 619 -13.62 18.40 -13.98
C ARG A 619 -14.57 17.74 -12.99
N GLU A 620 -15.66 17.17 -13.48
CA GLU A 620 -16.66 16.49 -12.65
C GLU A 620 -16.47 14.98 -12.63
N GLU A 621 -15.79 14.43 -13.64
CA GLU A 621 -15.73 13.01 -13.90
C GLU A 621 -14.28 12.51 -13.89
N VAL A 622 -14.05 11.41 -13.16
CA VAL A 622 -12.78 10.67 -13.19
C VAL A 622 -12.67 9.97 -14.53
N SER A 623 -11.62 10.28 -15.27
CA SER A 623 -11.32 9.71 -16.59
C SER A 623 -10.20 8.68 -16.50
N GLY A 624 -10.01 7.89 -17.57
CA GLY A 624 -8.88 6.96 -17.67
C GLY A 624 -7.52 7.65 -17.58
N SER A 625 -7.41 8.92 -18.04
CA SER A 625 -6.17 9.69 -17.89
C SER A 625 -5.79 9.98 -16.43
N ASP A 626 -6.78 10.14 -15.55
CA ASP A 626 -6.52 10.35 -14.11
C ASP A 626 -5.99 9.07 -13.46
N ILE A 627 -6.56 7.91 -13.84
CA ILE A 627 -6.05 6.60 -13.45
C ILE A 627 -4.61 6.40 -13.93
N ALA A 628 -4.33 6.69 -15.20
CA ALA A 628 -2.99 6.58 -15.75
C ALA A 628 -1.98 7.48 -15.03
N GLU A 629 -2.39 8.68 -14.59
CA GLU A 629 -1.53 9.57 -13.82
C GLU A 629 -1.18 9.00 -12.44
N ILE A 630 -2.12 8.35 -11.77
CA ILE A 630 -1.86 7.70 -10.47
C ILE A 630 -0.96 6.49 -10.66
N VAL A 631 -1.23 5.65 -11.66
CA VAL A 631 -0.35 4.53 -12.00
C VAL A 631 1.07 5.04 -12.31
N SER A 632 1.19 6.16 -13.03
CA SER A 632 2.47 6.82 -13.27
C SER A 632 3.18 7.23 -11.98
N LYS A 633 2.47 7.78 -11.01
CA LYS A 633 3.03 8.14 -9.70
C LYS A 633 3.51 6.92 -8.91
N TRP A 634 2.74 5.83 -8.94
CA TRP A 634 3.09 4.60 -8.21
C TRP A 634 4.23 3.82 -8.84
N THR A 635 4.28 3.77 -10.18
CA THR A 635 5.24 2.96 -10.93
C THR A 635 6.45 3.74 -11.46
N GLY A 636 6.34 5.07 -11.54
CA GLY A 636 7.34 5.95 -12.16
C GLY A 636 7.30 5.96 -13.71
N ILE A 637 6.30 5.34 -14.34
CA ILE A 637 6.16 5.29 -15.81
C ILE A 637 5.44 6.55 -16.30
N PRO A 638 5.98 7.31 -17.29
CA PRO A 638 5.34 8.52 -17.80
C PRO A 638 3.94 8.27 -18.39
N VAL A 639 2.97 9.16 -18.10
CA VAL A 639 1.55 9.05 -18.53
C VAL A 639 1.41 8.92 -20.06
N SER A 640 2.14 9.74 -20.82
CA SER A 640 2.10 9.72 -22.29
C SER A 640 2.42 8.34 -22.88
N LYS A 641 3.18 7.54 -22.16
CA LYS A 641 3.58 6.20 -22.57
C LYS A 641 2.62 5.11 -22.08
N LEU A 642 1.85 5.37 -21.03
CA LEU A 642 0.78 4.47 -20.59
C LEU A 642 -0.43 4.50 -21.52
N GLN A 643 -0.70 5.66 -22.14
CA GLN A 643 -1.83 5.87 -23.04
C GLN A 643 -1.61 5.40 -24.50
N GLN A 644 -0.33 5.26 -24.93
CA GLN A 644 -0.05 4.73 -26.27
C GLN A 644 -0.38 3.25 -26.36
N THR A 645 -1.09 2.86 -27.41
CA THR A 645 -1.36 1.44 -27.64
C THR A 645 -0.06 0.67 -27.85
N GLU A 646 0.08 -0.51 -27.24
CA GLU A 646 1.28 -1.35 -27.43
C GLU A 646 1.51 -1.68 -28.91
N ARG A 647 0.45 -1.81 -29.68
CA ARG A 647 0.55 -2.06 -31.14
C ARG A 647 1.34 -0.99 -31.86
N GLU A 648 1.05 0.28 -31.61
CA GLU A 648 1.76 1.40 -32.22
C GLU A 648 3.25 1.42 -31.85
N LYS A 649 3.55 1.19 -30.56
CA LYS A 649 4.93 1.10 -30.10
C LYS A 649 5.69 -0.04 -30.79
N LEU A 650 5.09 -1.20 -30.91
CA LEU A 650 5.74 -2.36 -31.51
C LEU A 650 5.98 -2.20 -33.00
N LEU A 651 5.11 -1.48 -33.73
CA LEU A 651 5.29 -1.19 -35.15
C LEU A 651 6.47 -0.25 -35.42
N HIS A 652 6.74 0.71 -34.54
CA HIS A 652 7.82 1.69 -34.65
C HIS A 652 9.09 1.30 -33.88
N LEU A 653 9.16 0.07 -33.32
CA LEU A 653 10.28 -0.38 -32.51
C LEU A 653 11.63 -0.30 -33.27
N GLU A 654 11.69 -0.74 -34.52
CA GLU A 654 12.88 -0.75 -35.35
C GLU A 654 13.42 0.66 -35.56
N GLU A 655 12.56 1.60 -35.94
CA GLU A 655 12.91 3.00 -36.21
C GLU A 655 13.47 3.70 -34.95
N GLU A 656 12.84 3.46 -33.79
CA GLU A 656 13.27 4.06 -32.53
C GLU A 656 14.59 3.48 -32.01
N LEU A 657 14.83 2.19 -32.23
CA LEU A 657 16.12 1.59 -31.86
C LEU A 657 17.25 2.14 -32.71
N HIS A 658 17.01 2.39 -34.02
CA HIS A 658 18.00 2.97 -34.94
C HIS A 658 18.38 4.41 -34.57
N LYS A 659 17.54 5.19 -33.91
CA LYS A 659 17.89 6.52 -33.39
C LYS A 659 19.03 6.49 -32.36
N ARG A 660 19.23 5.36 -31.67
CA ARG A 660 20.25 5.22 -30.60
C ARG A 660 21.40 4.29 -30.98
N VAL A 661 21.13 3.30 -31.84
CA VAL A 661 22.11 2.28 -32.23
C VAL A 661 22.36 2.38 -33.73
N ILE A 662 23.61 2.67 -34.09
CA ILE A 662 24.02 2.92 -35.48
C ILE A 662 24.67 1.67 -36.02
N GLY A 663 24.29 1.30 -37.23
CA GLY A 663 25.01 0.34 -38.05
C GLY A 663 24.88 -1.14 -37.70
N GLN A 664 23.81 -1.51 -36.94
CA GLN A 664 23.54 -2.90 -36.57
C GLN A 664 22.15 -3.35 -37.07
N ASP A 665 21.82 -3.07 -38.35
CA ASP A 665 20.49 -3.30 -38.92
C ASP A 665 19.99 -4.74 -38.75
N PRO A 666 20.79 -5.80 -38.99
CA PRO A 666 20.35 -7.18 -38.81
C PRO A 666 20.00 -7.48 -37.35
N ALA A 667 20.75 -6.89 -36.39
CA ALA A 667 20.54 -7.11 -34.98
C ALA A 667 19.23 -6.43 -34.50
N VAL A 668 19.00 -5.19 -34.93
CA VAL A 668 17.80 -4.43 -34.57
C VAL A 668 16.55 -5.09 -35.14
N ARG A 669 16.59 -5.54 -36.42
CA ARG A 669 15.49 -6.22 -37.08
C ARG A 669 15.14 -7.54 -36.40
N SER A 670 16.12 -8.40 -36.10
CA SER A 670 15.88 -9.67 -35.41
C SER A 670 15.22 -9.48 -34.02
N ILE A 671 15.65 -8.45 -33.30
CA ILE A 671 15.05 -8.11 -31.98
C ILE A 671 13.60 -7.65 -32.16
N ALA A 672 13.35 -6.76 -33.11
CA ALA A 672 12.02 -6.23 -33.37
C ALA A 672 11.04 -7.35 -33.75
N GLU A 673 11.44 -8.23 -34.68
CA GLU A 673 10.64 -9.37 -35.13
C GLU A 673 10.35 -10.38 -34.01
N ALA A 674 11.34 -10.70 -33.15
CA ALA A 674 11.17 -11.63 -32.05
C ALA A 674 10.18 -11.06 -30.98
N ILE A 675 10.31 -9.77 -30.66
CA ILE A 675 9.40 -9.11 -29.70
C ILE A 675 8.00 -8.99 -30.29
N GLN A 676 7.85 -8.62 -31.54
CA GLN A 676 6.55 -8.55 -32.23
C GLN A 676 5.86 -9.91 -32.25
N ARG A 677 6.58 -10.98 -32.53
CA ARG A 677 6.11 -12.37 -32.52
C ARG A 677 5.58 -12.78 -31.14
N SER A 678 6.33 -12.47 -30.09
CA SER A 678 5.93 -12.76 -28.72
C SER A 678 4.68 -11.98 -28.30
N ARG A 679 4.62 -10.69 -28.59
CA ARG A 679 3.48 -9.84 -28.24
C ARG A 679 2.25 -10.07 -29.09
N ALA A 680 2.38 -10.67 -30.27
CA ALA A 680 1.27 -11.14 -31.08
C ALA A 680 0.61 -12.44 -30.51
N GLY A 681 1.12 -12.99 -29.40
CA GLY A 681 0.60 -14.21 -28.78
C GLY A 681 1.02 -15.50 -29.50
N LEU A 682 2.06 -15.45 -30.36
CA LEU A 682 2.56 -16.60 -31.10
C LEU A 682 3.65 -17.37 -30.35
N SER A 683 4.10 -16.87 -29.19
CA SER A 683 5.10 -17.52 -28.32
C SER A 683 4.42 -18.19 -27.11
N ASP A 684 5.12 -19.10 -26.46
CA ASP A 684 4.66 -19.79 -25.26
C ASP A 684 4.44 -18.76 -24.10
N PRO A 685 3.23 -18.70 -23.49
CA PRO A 685 2.93 -17.72 -22.44
C PRO A 685 3.70 -17.96 -21.13
N HIS A 686 4.29 -19.16 -20.97
CA HIS A 686 5.07 -19.54 -19.78
C HIS A 686 6.55 -19.14 -19.89
N ARG A 687 7.03 -18.69 -21.03
CA ARG A 687 8.40 -18.26 -21.26
C ARG A 687 8.58 -16.74 -21.13
N PRO A 688 9.83 -16.27 -20.95
CA PRO A 688 10.12 -14.83 -21.08
C PRO A 688 9.65 -14.26 -22.44
N ILE A 689 9.43 -12.94 -22.52
CA ILE A 689 9.00 -12.26 -23.76
C ILE A 689 9.92 -12.64 -24.92
N ALA A 690 11.23 -12.58 -24.71
CA ALA A 690 12.25 -13.03 -25.64
C ALA A 690 13.58 -13.23 -24.93
N SER A 691 14.41 -14.12 -25.47
CA SER A 691 15.76 -14.41 -24.99
C SER A 691 16.78 -14.26 -26.12
N PHE A 692 17.77 -13.40 -25.94
CA PHE A 692 18.76 -13.05 -26.93
C PHE A 692 20.19 -13.38 -26.50
N MET A 693 21.00 -13.92 -27.40
CA MET A 693 22.44 -14.05 -27.21
C MET A 693 23.16 -13.08 -28.13
N PHE A 694 23.76 -12.02 -27.56
CA PHE A 694 24.54 -11.02 -28.30
C PHE A 694 26.01 -11.42 -28.36
N MET A 695 26.50 -11.77 -29.55
CA MET A 695 27.87 -12.21 -29.76
C MET A 695 28.63 -11.16 -30.60
N GLY A 696 29.91 -10.97 -30.34
CA GLY A 696 30.76 -10.07 -31.10
C GLY A 696 31.82 -9.33 -30.27
N PRO A 697 32.67 -8.54 -30.90
CA PRO A 697 33.78 -7.83 -30.25
C PRO A 697 33.28 -6.75 -29.27
N THR A 698 34.19 -6.24 -28.46
CA THR A 698 33.87 -5.18 -27.52
C THR A 698 33.63 -3.85 -28.22
N GLY A 699 32.71 -2.99 -27.71
CA GLY A 699 32.50 -1.64 -28.23
C GLY A 699 31.63 -1.51 -29.47
N VAL A 700 30.96 -2.57 -29.93
CA VAL A 700 30.07 -2.58 -31.12
C VAL A 700 28.59 -2.20 -30.79
N GLY A 701 28.26 -1.92 -29.52
CA GLY A 701 26.93 -1.44 -29.16
C GLY A 701 26.04 -2.45 -28.45
N LYS A 702 26.49 -3.66 -28.06
CA LYS A 702 25.67 -4.69 -27.38
C LYS A 702 24.92 -4.16 -26.17
N THR A 703 25.60 -3.52 -25.23
CA THR A 703 25.00 -2.95 -24.02
C THR A 703 24.14 -1.73 -24.32
N GLU A 704 24.46 -0.93 -25.33
CA GLU A 704 23.66 0.23 -25.70
C GLU A 704 22.32 -0.17 -26.32
N LEU A 705 22.30 -1.23 -27.13
CA LEU A 705 21.06 -1.79 -27.67
C LEU A 705 20.14 -2.31 -26.54
N ALA A 706 20.69 -2.99 -25.51
CA ALA A 706 19.93 -3.39 -24.34
C ALA A 706 19.35 -2.19 -23.60
N LYS A 707 20.07 -1.10 -23.45
CA LYS A 707 19.57 0.17 -22.85
C LYS A 707 18.50 0.82 -23.70
N ALA A 708 18.69 0.86 -25.02
CA ALA A 708 17.70 1.42 -25.94
C ALA A 708 16.39 0.62 -25.86
N LEU A 709 16.49 -0.70 -25.82
CA LEU A 709 15.34 -1.60 -25.70
C LEU A 709 14.59 -1.39 -24.36
N ALA A 710 15.31 -1.33 -23.24
CA ALA A 710 14.71 -1.07 -21.93
C ALA A 710 14.00 0.29 -21.89
N SER A 711 14.64 1.33 -22.40
CA SER A 711 14.06 2.68 -22.47
C SER A 711 12.82 2.75 -23.36
N TYR A 712 12.75 1.97 -24.41
CA TYR A 712 11.59 1.97 -25.31
C TYR A 712 10.45 1.08 -24.82
N MET A 713 10.75 -0.17 -24.46
CA MET A 713 9.73 -1.15 -24.02
C MET A 713 9.12 -0.79 -22.68
N PHE A 714 9.94 -0.39 -21.70
CA PHE A 714 9.53 -0.16 -20.33
C PHE A 714 9.65 1.29 -19.88
N ASN A 715 9.93 2.21 -20.83
CA ASN A 715 9.88 3.65 -20.68
C ASN A 715 10.95 4.27 -19.76
N THR A 716 11.81 3.47 -19.15
CA THR A 716 12.93 3.94 -18.32
C THR A 716 14.20 3.15 -18.59
N GLU A 717 15.37 3.82 -18.56
CA GLU A 717 16.65 3.10 -18.61
C GLU A 717 16.90 2.28 -17.32
N GLU A 718 16.24 2.63 -16.22
CA GLU A 718 16.32 1.91 -14.95
C GLU A 718 15.63 0.55 -14.97
N ALA A 719 14.79 0.27 -15.99
CA ALA A 719 14.24 -1.05 -16.23
C ALA A 719 15.27 -2.06 -16.73
N LEU A 720 16.53 -1.62 -16.99
CA LEU A 720 17.65 -2.49 -17.30
C LEU A 720 18.32 -3.00 -16.03
N VAL A 721 18.16 -4.28 -15.76
CA VAL A 721 18.87 -5.01 -14.70
C VAL A 721 20.15 -5.59 -15.28
N ARG A 722 21.30 -5.01 -14.97
CA ARG A 722 22.59 -5.50 -15.45
C ARG A 722 23.26 -6.36 -14.38
N ILE A 723 23.65 -7.56 -14.76
CA ILE A 723 24.37 -8.51 -13.91
C ILE A 723 25.65 -8.94 -14.67
N ASP A 724 26.82 -8.66 -14.08
CA ASP A 724 28.11 -9.03 -14.64
C ASP A 724 28.48 -10.46 -14.22
N MET A 725 28.56 -11.37 -15.16
CA MET A 725 28.82 -12.78 -14.89
C MET A 725 30.28 -13.03 -14.45
N SER A 726 31.17 -12.07 -14.58
CA SER A 726 32.52 -12.16 -14.01
C SER A 726 32.55 -12.21 -12.48
N GLU A 727 31.48 -11.72 -11.81
CA GLU A 727 31.31 -11.84 -10.36
C GLU A 727 30.78 -13.22 -9.91
N TYR A 728 30.35 -14.06 -10.88
CA TYR A 728 29.70 -15.36 -10.64
C TYR A 728 30.53 -16.54 -11.16
N MET A 729 31.84 -16.42 -11.10
CA MET A 729 32.79 -17.48 -11.53
C MET A 729 32.87 -18.65 -10.53
N GLU A 730 32.49 -18.43 -9.27
CA GLU A 730 32.56 -19.42 -8.20
C GLU A 730 31.21 -20.09 -7.93
N LYS A 731 31.21 -21.34 -7.50
CA LYS A 731 30.01 -22.10 -7.16
C LYS A 731 29.16 -21.41 -6.10
N HIS A 732 29.77 -20.80 -5.09
CA HIS A 732 29.06 -20.09 -4.01
C HIS A 732 28.37 -18.80 -4.47
N ALA A 733 28.77 -18.24 -5.59
CA ALA A 733 28.19 -17.03 -6.13
C ALA A 733 26.78 -17.23 -6.65
N VAL A 734 26.36 -18.45 -7.02
CA VAL A 734 24.99 -18.79 -7.45
C VAL A 734 23.97 -18.42 -6.35
N SER A 735 24.32 -18.58 -5.08
CA SER A 735 23.47 -18.20 -3.95
C SER A 735 23.21 -16.69 -3.87
N ARG A 736 24.01 -15.84 -4.49
CA ARG A 736 23.73 -14.40 -4.59
C ARG A 736 22.61 -14.10 -5.59
N LEU A 737 22.47 -14.93 -6.64
CA LEU A 737 21.41 -14.75 -7.66
C LEU A 737 20.03 -15.09 -7.11
N ILE A 738 19.91 -16.26 -6.45
CA ILE A 738 18.62 -16.83 -6.02
C ILE A 738 18.39 -16.80 -4.51
N GLY A 739 19.39 -16.33 -3.73
CA GLY A 739 19.36 -16.28 -2.28
C GLY A 739 20.16 -17.40 -1.60
N ALA A 740 20.62 -17.14 -0.38
CA ALA A 740 21.37 -18.10 0.42
C ALA A 740 20.42 -19.15 1.04
N PRO A 741 20.83 -20.42 1.16
CA PRO A 741 20.02 -21.45 1.83
C PRO A 741 19.75 -21.11 3.31
N PRO A 742 18.71 -21.69 3.93
CA PRO A 742 18.41 -21.47 5.34
C PRO A 742 19.60 -21.79 6.25
N GLY A 743 19.93 -20.85 7.16
CA GLY A 743 21.04 -20.98 8.10
C GLY A 743 22.36 -20.39 7.64
N TYR A 744 22.46 -19.83 6.43
CA TYR A 744 23.63 -19.09 5.95
C TYR A 744 23.42 -17.58 6.07
N VAL A 745 24.53 -16.84 6.18
CA VAL A 745 24.50 -15.36 6.21
C VAL A 745 23.93 -14.83 4.90
N GLY A 746 22.97 -13.87 4.97
CA GLY A 746 22.29 -13.32 3.80
C GLY A 746 20.99 -14.06 3.40
N TYR A 747 20.50 -15.01 4.19
CA TYR A 747 19.22 -15.69 3.92
C TYR A 747 18.03 -14.72 3.90
N GLU A 748 18.00 -13.73 4.79
CA GLU A 748 16.92 -12.72 4.89
C GLU A 748 16.95 -11.68 3.77
N GLU A 749 18.10 -11.45 3.14
CA GLU A 749 18.28 -10.45 2.08
C GLU A 749 17.69 -10.89 0.73
N GLY A 750 17.45 -12.22 0.54
CA GLY A 750 16.98 -12.76 -0.74
C GLY A 750 18.06 -12.79 -1.82
N GLY A 751 17.71 -13.21 -3.04
CA GLY A 751 18.62 -13.25 -4.19
C GLY A 751 18.61 -11.93 -4.96
N GLN A 752 19.77 -11.48 -5.42
CA GLN A 752 19.91 -10.22 -6.17
C GLN A 752 19.04 -10.21 -7.45
N LEU A 753 19.02 -11.31 -8.20
CA LEU A 753 18.20 -11.44 -9.39
C LEU A 753 16.71 -11.58 -9.04
N THR A 754 16.39 -12.51 -8.14
CA THR A 754 14.98 -12.82 -7.79
C THR A 754 14.28 -11.64 -7.12
N GLU A 755 14.96 -10.95 -6.20
CA GLU A 755 14.38 -9.79 -5.51
C GLU A 755 14.20 -8.60 -6.46
N THR A 756 15.15 -8.36 -7.37
CA THR A 756 15.06 -7.26 -8.34
C THR A 756 13.90 -7.48 -9.32
N VAL A 757 13.76 -8.71 -9.85
CA VAL A 757 12.65 -9.04 -10.78
C VAL A 757 11.31 -9.07 -10.05
N ARG A 758 11.25 -9.50 -8.79
CA ARG A 758 10.04 -9.45 -7.97
C ARG A 758 9.54 -8.02 -7.78
N ARG A 759 10.46 -7.07 -7.59
CA ARG A 759 10.12 -5.64 -7.46
C ARG A 759 9.80 -4.98 -8.79
N ARG A 760 10.45 -5.41 -9.88
CA ARG A 760 10.27 -4.86 -11.25
C ARG A 760 10.08 -6.00 -12.25
N PRO A 761 8.88 -6.59 -12.35
CA PRO A 761 8.63 -7.73 -13.24
C PRO A 761 8.72 -7.37 -14.73
N TYR A 762 8.52 -6.10 -15.08
CA TYR A 762 8.69 -5.57 -16.43
C TYR A 762 10.09 -4.97 -16.57
N SER A 763 11.07 -5.78 -16.96
CA SER A 763 12.47 -5.37 -17.06
C SER A 763 13.23 -6.08 -18.19
N VAL A 764 14.31 -5.46 -18.64
CA VAL A 764 15.31 -6.09 -19.49
C VAL A 764 16.44 -6.57 -18.58
N ILE A 765 16.71 -7.86 -18.58
CA ILE A 765 17.79 -8.46 -17.80
C ILE A 765 18.98 -8.67 -18.72
N LEU A 766 20.09 -8.01 -18.43
CA LEU A 766 21.34 -8.12 -19.17
C LEU A 766 22.36 -8.91 -18.35
N PHE A 767 22.64 -10.12 -18.79
CA PHE A 767 23.76 -10.93 -18.30
C PHE A 767 25.00 -10.65 -19.15
N ASP A 768 25.95 -9.91 -18.59
CA ASP A 768 27.15 -9.48 -19.31
C ASP A 768 28.27 -10.52 -19.13
N GLU A 769 28.98 -10.85 -20.21
CA GLU A 769 30.11 -11.80 -20.26
C GLU A 769 29.75 -13.22 -19.74
N ILE A 770 28.68 -13.80 -20.30
CA ILE A 770 28.11 -15.07 -19.85
C ILE A 770 29.09 -16.25 -19.88
N GLU A 771 30.11 -16.23 -20.77
CA GLU A 771 31.15 -17.22 -20.86
C GLU A 771 32.02 -17.38 -19.61
N LYS A 772 31.99 -16.38 -18.71
CA LYS A 772 32.74 -16.39 -17.45
C LYS A 772 31.98 -17.03 -16.30
N ALA A 773 30.66 -17.25 -16.46
CA ALA A 773 29.82 -17.81 -15.41
C ALA A 773 30.18 -19.26 -15.05
N HIS A 774 30.03 -19.59 -13.75
CA HIS A 774 30.15 -20.98 -13.30
C HIS A 774 29.07 -21.89 -13.91
N ALA A 775 29.39 -23.17 -14.13
CA ALA A 775 28.48 -24.14 -14.74
C ALA A 775 27.11 -24.28 -14.03
N ASP A 776 27.05 -24.07 -12.73
CA ASP A 776 25.82 -24.15 -11.95
C ASP A 776 24.87 -22.94 -12.18
N VAL A 777 25.37 -21.78 -12.65
CA VAL A 777 24.55 -20.63 -13.05
C VAL A 777 23.69 -20.99 -14.26
N PHE A 778 24.23 -21.76 -15.20
CA PHE A 778 23.47 -22.22 -16.38
C PHE A 778 22.24 -23.05 -16.00
N ASN A 779 22.28 -23.76 -14.88
CA ASN A 779 21.10 -24.53 -14.42
C ASN A 779 19.95 -23.59 -14.01
N VAL A 780 20.27 -22.40 -13.47
CA VAL A 780 19.27 -21.36 -13.16
C VAL A 780 18.72 -20.77 -14.45
N PHE A 781 19.59 -20.49 -15.44
CA PHE A 781 19.15 -19.99 -16.75
C PHE A 781 18.24 -20.97 -17.48
N LEU A 782 18.53 -22.27 -17.43
CA LEU A 782 17.68 -23.29 -18.01
C LEU A 782 16.27 -23.24 -17.43
N GLN A 783 16.13 -23.05 -16.13
CA GLN A 783 14.84 -22.92 -15.46
C GLN A 783 14.09 -21.62 -15.86
N ILE A 784 14.82 -20.50 -16.00
CA ILE A 784 14.22 -19.23 -16.44
C ILE A 784 13.72 -19.32 -17.88
N LEU A 785 14.55 -19.92 -18.79
CA LEU A 785 14.25 -19.97 -20.21
C LEU A 785 13.15 -20.98 -20.57
N ASP A 786 12.98 -22.07 -19.78
CA ASP A 786 11.93 -23.08 -20.02
C ASP A 786 10.63 -22.75 -19.28
N ASP A 787 10.72 -22.56 -17.95
CA ASP A 787 9.55 -22.44 -17.07
C ASP A 787 9.14 -20.97 -16.84
N GLY A 788 9.96 -19.98 -17.27
CA GLY A 788 9.75 -18.55 -17.03
C GLY A 788 9.61 -18.17 -15.55
N ARG A 789 10.11 -19.02 -14.63
CA ARG A 789 10.02 -18.80 -13.20
C ARG A 789 11.18 -19.44 -12.45
N VAL A 790 11.55 -18.86 -11.33
CA VAL A 790 12.58 -19.41 -10.41
C VAL A 790 12.06 -19.33 -8.97
N THR A 791 12.31 -20.39 -8.22
CA THR A 791 12.02 -20.42 -6.79
C THR A 791 13.24 -19.90 -6.03
N ASP A 792 13.07 -18.86 -5.24
CA ASP A 792 14.14 -18.30 -4.40
C ASP A 792 14.45 -19.23 -3.20
N SER A 793 15.50 -18.91 -2.47
CA SER A 793 15.88 -19.65 -1.26
C SER A 793 14.86 -19.60 -0.13
N GLN A 794 13.92 -18.67 -0.17
CA GLN A 794 12.84 -18.53 0.79
C GLN A 794 11.58 -19.32 0.40
N GLY A 795 11.62 -20.05 -0.73
CA GLY A 795 10.50 -20.83 -1.25
C GLY A 795 9.49 -20.02 -2.08
N ARG A 796 9.78 -18.76 -2.40
CA ARG A 796 8.92 -17.92 -3.22
C ARG A 796 9.21 -18.13 -4.69
N THR A 797 8.18 -18.28 -5.50
CA THR A 797 8.31 -18.39 -6.95
C THR A 797 8.25 -17.00 -7.59
N VAL A 798 9.32 -16.61 -8.29
CA VAL A 798 9.42 -15.34 -9.02
C VAL A 798 9.23 -15.60 -10.50
N SER A 799 8.29 -14.87 -11.12
CA SER A 799 7.97 -14.98 -12.55
C SER A 799 8.87 -14.06 -13.39
N PHE A 800 9.37 -14.61 -14.49
CA PHE A 800 10.18 -13.93 -15.52
C PHE A 800 9.44 -13.79 -16.85
N THR A 801 8.15 -14.15 -16.92
CA THR A 801 7.36 -14.14 -18.17
C THR A 801 7.25 -12.76 -18.81
N ASN A 802 7.33 -11.69 -18.02
CA ASN A 802 7.26 -10.31 -18.49
C ASN A 802 8.65 -9.66 -18.70
N THR A 803 9.74 -10.46 -18.68
CA THR A 803 11.09 -9.95 -18.86
C THR A 803 11.63 -10.24 -20.26
N VAL A 804 12.55 -9.40 -20.72
CA VAL A 804 13.40 -9.67 -21.89
C VAL A 804 14.78 -10.03 -21.39
N ILE A 805 15.30 -11.18 -21.80
CA ILE A 805 16.61 -11.69 -21.39
C ILE A 805 17.63 -11.45 -22.48
N ILE A 806 18.70 -10.75 -22.14
CA ILE A 806 19.81 -10.46 -23.03
C ILE A 806 21.08 -11.01 -22.38
N MET A 807 21.79 -11.84 -23.11
CA MET A 807 23.06 -12.42 -22.70
C MET A 807 24.14 -11.92 -23.64
N THR A 808 25.24 -11.34 -23.14
CA THR A 808 26.34 -10.89 -23.99
C THR A 808 27.51 -11.85 -23.88
N SER A 809 28.20 -12.06 -25.01
CA SER A 809 29.40 -12.88 -25.08
C SER A 809 30.41 -12.32 -26.08
N ASN A 810 31.70 -12.50 -25.78
CA ASN A 810 32.78 -12.15 -26.65
C ASN A 810 33.34 -13.37 -27.41
N VAL A 811 32.66 -14.52 -27.30
CA VAL A 811 33.04 -15.75 -28.00
C VAL A 811 32.94 -15.54 -29.51
N GLY A 812 33.93 -16.02 -30.25
CA GLY A 812 33.98 -15.92 -31.69
C GLY A 812 34.41 -14.56 -32.23
N SER A 813 34.77 -13.56 -31.40
CA SER A 813 35.18 -12.22 -31.82
C SER A 813 36.39 -12.25 -32.81
N GLN A 814 37.27 -13.24 -32.70
CA GLN A 814 38.43 -13.40 -33.59
C GLN A 814 37.99 -13.70 -35.03
N TYR A 815 36.90 -14.44 -35.22
CA TYR A 815 36.41 -14.78 -36.58
C TYR A 815 35.70 -13.60 -37.22
N ILE A 816 35.20 -12.67 -36.43
CA ILE A 816 34.53 -11.45 -36.89
C ILE A 816 35.57 -10.39 -37.33
N LEU A 817 36.68 -10.27 -36.59
CA LEU A 817 37.75 -9.28 -36.85
C LEU A 817 38.71 -9.69 -38.00
N ASN A 818 38.86 -10.96 -38.29
CA ASN A 818 39.81 -11.49 -39.27
C ASN A 818 39.18 -11.78 -40.66
N THR A 819 38.01 -11.23 -40.95
CA THR A 819 37.34 -11.47 -42.24
C THR A 819 37.80 -10.46 -43.26
N ASP A 820 38.92 -10.76 -43.95
CA ASP A 820 39.47 -9.99 -45.10
C ASP A 820 38.87 -10.40 -46.44
N ASP A 821 37.69 -11.05 -46.47
CA ASP A 821 37.05 -11.47 -47.73
C ASP A 821 36.27 -10.30 -48.37
N GLU A 822 36.98 -9.36 -48.99
CA GLU A 822 36.41 -8.23 -49.74
C GLU A 822 35.57 -8.63 -50.98
N ASN A 823 35.52 -9.90 -51.35
CA ASN A 823 34.90 -10.38 -52.59
C ASN A 823 33.50 -11.03 -52.44
N LEU A 824 32.95 -11.13 -51.25
CA LEU A 824 31.61 -11.74 -51.04
C LEU A 824 30.54 -10.67 -50.82
N PRO A 825 29.28 -10.89 -51.32
CA PRO A 825 28.15 -10.03 -50.96
C PRO A 825 28.01 -9.94 -49.45
N LYS A 826 27.75 -8.75 -48.90
CA LYS A 826 27.68 -8.48 -47.44
C LYS A 826 26.77 -9.46 -46.67
N GLU A 827 25.66 -9.89 -47.28
CA GLU A 827 24.71 -10.82 -46.70
C GLU A 827 25.27 -12.26 -46.60
N MET A 828 25.98 -12.75 -47.63
CA MET A 828 26.63 -14.06 -47.60
C MET A 828 27.80 -14.10 -46.62
N ALA A 829 28.56 -13.00 -46.54
CA ALA A 829 29.65 -12.86 -45.57
C ALA A 829 29.09 -12.92 -44.14
N TYR A 830 27.96 -12.25 -43.86
CA TYR A 830 27.31 -12.29 -42.53
C TYR A 830 26.90 -13.71 -42.13
N GLU A 831 26.23 -14.46 -42.99
CA GLU A 831 25.80 -15.83 -42.69
C GLU A 831 27.02 -16.78 -42.47
N THR A 832 28.08 -16.62 -43.18
CA THR A 832 29.31 -17.41 -42.97
C THR A 832 29.97 -17.08 -41.65
N ILE A 833 30.06 -15.80 -41.28
CA ILE A 833 30.57 -15.36 -39.98
C ILE A 833 29.69 -15.92 -38.88
N LYS A 834 28.36 -15.79 -38.99
CA LYS A 834 27.39 -16.30 -38.03
C LYS A 834 27.56 -17.81 -37.77
N GLN A 835 27.75 -18.59 -38.84
CA GLN A 835 28.00 -20.04 -38.70
C GLN A 835 29.31 -20.34 -37.95
N ARG A 836 30.42 -19.67 -38.26
CA ARG A 836 31.71 -19.87 -37.54
C ARG A 836 31.62 -19.47 -36.07
N VAL A 837 30.94 -18.36 -35.78
CA VAL A 837 30.70 -17.90 -34.40
C VAL A 837 29.83 -18.87 -33.65
N MET A 838 28.78 -19.43 -34.27
CA MET A 838 27.93 -20.47 -33.67
C MET A 838 28.69 -21.78 -33.42
N GLU A 839 29.62 -22.19 -34.28
CA GLU A 839 30.48 -23.34 -34.04
C GLU A 839 31.39 -23.11 -32.83
N ALA A 840 31.99 -21.93 -32.72
CA ALA A 840 32.79 -21.56 -31.56
C ALA A 840 31.95 -21.56 -30.26
N ALA A 841 30.72 -21.04 -30.30
CA ALA A 841 29.80 -21.05 -29.17
C ALA A 841 29.41 -22.48 -28.71
N ARG A 842 29.16 -23.39 -29.66
CA ARG A 842 28.91 -24.83 -29.39
C ARG A 842 30.07 -25.52 -28.67
N GLY A 843 31.29 -25.04 -28.84
CA GLY A 843 32.46 -25.53 -28.11
C GLY A 843 32.52 -25.12 -26.64
N ILE A 844 31.82 -24.07 -26.25
CA ILE A 844 31.87 -23.48 -24.91
C ILE A 844 30.58 -23.74 -24.13
N PHE A 845 29.42 -23.53 -24.79
CA PHE A 845 28.11 -23.66 -24.14
C PHE A 845 27.52 -25.07 -24.36
N ARG A 846 26.78 -25.54 -23.37
CA ARG A 846 26.09 -26.85 -23.45
C ARG A 846 25.00 -26.82 -24.54
N PRO A 847 24.78 -27.87 -25.30
CA PRO A 847 23.73 -27.95 -26.33
C PRO A 847 22.33 -27.67 -25.79
N GLU A 848 22.06 -28.15 -24.55
CA GLU A 848 20.78 -27.92 -23.85
C GLU A 848 20.49 -26.43 -23.65
N PHE A 849 21.47 -25.63 -23.29
CA PHE A 849 21.34 -24.19 -23.14
C PHE A 849 21.17 -23.49 -24.50
N MET A 850 21.98 -23.91 -25.47
CA MET A 850 21.92 -23.32 -26.83
C MET A 850 20.55 -23.49 -27.48
N ASN A 851 19.86 -24.61 -27.27
CA ASN A 851 18.55 -24.85 -27.89
C ASN A 851 17.38 -24.07 -27.25
N ARG A 852 17.60 -23.39 -26.13
CA ARG A 852 16.55 -22.65 -25.38
C ARG A 852 16.59 -21.16 -25.60
N VAL A 853 17.68 -20.65 -26.18
CA VAL A 853 17.80 -19.23 -26.57
C VAL A 853 17.03 -19.02 -27.87
N ASP A 854 16.15 -18.01 -27.91
CA ASP A 854 15.26 -17.78 -29.06
C ASP A 854 16.05 -17.27 -30.27
N GLU A 855 16.98 -16.33 -30.08
CA GLU A 855 17.71 -15.72 -31.18
C GLU A 855 19.19 -15.47 -30.86
N TYR A 856 20.07 -15.79 -31.84
CA TYR A 856 21.49 -15.53 -31.77
C TYR A 856 21.86 -14.38 -32.72
N ILE A 857 22.37 -13.31 -32.13
CA ILE A 857 22.63 -12.06 -32.81
C ILE A 857 24.15 -11.79 -32.84
N VAL A 858 24.71 -11.73 -34.02
CA VAL A 858 26.13 -11.43 -34.25
C VAL A 858 26.30 -9.98 -34.62
N PHE A 859 27.01 -9.23 -33.78
CA PHE A 859 27.30 -7.81 -34.00
C PHE A 859 28.48 -7.66 -34.93
N GLN A 860 28.33 -6.81 -35.95
CA GLN A 860 29.36 -6.49 -36.92
C GLN A 860 30.33 -5.44 -36.40
N PRO A 861 31.62 -5.42 -36.88
CA PRO A 861 32.51 -4.30 -36.60
C PRO A 861 31.93 -3.00 -37.18
N LEU A 862 32.27 -1.89 -36.57
CA LEU A 862 31.76 -0.59 -36.98
C LEU A 862 32.65 0.04 -38.04
N ASP A 863 32.07 0.62 -39.09
CA ASP A 863 32.73 1.38 -40.12
C ASP A 863 33.08 2.80 -39.63
N ARG A 864 34.05 3.50 -40.31
CA ARG A 864 34.46 4.85 -39.93
C ARG A 864 33.31 5.87 -39.98
N ASP A 865 32.43 5.76 -40.97
CA ASP A 865 31.25 6.65 -41.10
C ASP A 865 30.24 6.47 -39.95
N GLN A 866 30.07 5.20 -39.57
CA GLN A 866 29.22 4.85 -38.42
C GLN A 866 29.81 5.42 -37.11
N ILE A 867 31.14 5.42 -36.96
CA ILE A 867 31.77 6.01 -35.78
C ILE A 867 31.59 7.52 -35.76
N SER A 868 31.70 8.22 -36.91
CA SER A 868 31.40 9.64 -36.98
C SER A 868 29.97 9.97 -36.56
N SER A 869 29.01 9.13 -36.93
CA SER A 869 27.62 9.25 -36.50
C SER A 869 27.47 8.99 -34.99
N ILE A 870 28.24 8.05 -34.42
CA ILE A 870 28.27 7.79 -32.98
C ILE A 870 28.85 9.01 -32.21
N VAL A 871 29.93 9.64 -32.78
CA VAL A 871 30.48 10.89 -32.20
C VAL A 871 29.40 11.96 -32.16
N ARG A 872 28.61 12.13 -33.19
CA ARG A 872 27.51 13.11 -33.27
C ARG A 872 26.51 12.87 -32.14
N LEU A 873 26.04 11.63 -31.92
CA LEU A 873 25.13 11.26 -30.83
C LEU A 873 25.74 11.53 -29.46
N GLN A 874 27.03 11.28 -29.26
CA GLN A 874 27.69 11.57 -28.00
C GLN A 874 27.81 13.08 -27.74
N LEU A 875 28.07 13.88 -28.78
CA LEU A 875 28.08 15.32 -28.68
C LEU A 875 26.69 15.91 -28.41
N GLU A 876 25.61 15.34 -28.94
CA GLU A 876 24.24 15.71 -28.55
C GLU A 876 23.96 15.48 -27.04
N ARG A 877 24.53 14.41 -26.46
CA ARG A 877 24.47 14.18 -25.02
C ARG A 877 25.24 15.25 -24.21
N VAL A 878 26.37 15.74 -24.75
CA VAL A 878 27.09 16.88 -24.17
C VAL A 878 26.26 18.14 -24.28
N GLN A 879 25.68 18.40 -25.47
CA GLN A 879 24.76 19.52 -25.69
C GLN A 879 23.61 19.57 -24.69
N LYS A 880 22.92 18.42 -24.41
CA LYS A 880 21.85 18.34 -23.42
C LYS A 880 22.31 18.71 -22.00
N ARG A 881 23.55 18.38 -21.63
CA ARG A 881 24.12 18.77 -20.32
C ARG A 881 24.47 20.27 -20.21
N ILE A 882 24.77 20.90 -21.33
CA ILE A 882 25.10 22.34 -21.38
C ILE A 882 23.81 23.18 -21.55
N ALA A 883 22.74 22.59 -22.03
CA ALA A 883 21.43 23.24 -22.23
C ALA A 883 20.86 23.86 -20.95
N ASP A 884 21.19 23.33 -19.77
CA ASP A 884 20.83 23.91 -18.46
C ASP A 884 21.39 25.33 -18.28
N ARG A 885 22.50 25.66 -18.95
CA ARG A 885 23.11 27.01 -19.00
C ARG A 885 22.69 27.80 -20.22
N LYS A 886 21.71 27.30 -21.01
CA LYS A 886 21.28 27.90 -22.28
C LYS A 886 22.37 28.05 -23.34
N MET A 887 23.47 27.31 -23.23
CA MET A 887 24.58 27.34 -24.18
C MET A 887 24.30 26.38 -25.34
N LYS A 888 24.71 26.72 -26.57
CA LYS A 888 24.61 25.86 -27.76
C LYS A 888 26.01 25.46 -28.23
N LEU A 889 26.14 24.20 -28.63
CA LEU A 889 27.37 23.64 -29.18
C LEU A 889 27.12 23.23 -30.64
N GLU A 890 27.83 23.86 -31.55
CA GLU A 890 27.84 23.53 -32.98
C GLU A 890 29.18 22.90 -33.34
N VAL A 891 29.18 21.83 -34.08
CA VAL A 891 30.41 21.10 -34.43
C VAL A 891 30.48 20.93 -35.95
N SER A 892 31.60 21.35 -36.56
CA SER A 892 31.81 21.20 -37.98
C SER A 892 32.00 19.73 -38.40
N ASP A 893 31.66 19.37 -39.62
CA ASP A 893 31.82 18.01 -40.12
C ASP A 893 33.31 17.59 -40.14
N ALA A 894 34.25 18.51 -40.35
CA ALA A 894 35.67 18.26 -40.26
C ALA A 894 36.09 17.87 -38.84
N ALA A 895 35.54 18.54 -37.82
CA ALA A 895 35.78 18.18 -36.41
C ALA A 895 35.19 16.83 -36.05
N LEU A 896 33.99 16.49 -36.60
CA LEU A 896 33.37 15.16 -36.41
C LEU A 896 34.24 14.05 -36.99
N GLN A 897 34.79 14.24 -38.22
CA GLN A 897 35.68 13.27 -38.83
C GLN A 897 37.00 13.11 -38.07
N LEU A 898 37.58 14.20 -37.58
CA LEU A 898 38.80 14.17 -36.76
C LEU A 898 38.54 13.39 -35.45
N LEU A 899 37.48 13.71 -34.72
CA LEU A 899 37.10 13.01 -33.49
C LEU A 899 36.80 11.54 -33.76
N GLY A 900 36.15 11.22 -34.88
CA GLY A 900 35.88 9.84 -35.33
C GLY A 900 37.15 9.07 -35.59
N SER A 901 38.14 9.68 -36.30
CA SER A 901 39.44 9.05 -36.58
C SER A 901 40.30 8.83 -35.34
N LEU A 902 40.26 9.76 -34.39
CA LEU A 902 40.94 9.62 -33.09
C LEU A 902 40.26 8.58 -32.17
N GLY A 903 38.96 8.42 -32.32
CA GLY A 903 38.13 7.48 -31.55
C GLY A 903 38.00 6.08 -32.13
N TYR A 904 38.51 5.83 -33.32
CA TYR A 904 38.44 4.55 -33.99
C TYR A 904 39.58 3.62 -33.59
N ASP A 905 39.22 2.45 -33.09
CA ASP A 905 40.15 1.35 -32.85
C ASP A 905 39.49 0.06 -33.34
N PRO A 906 40.14 -0.67 -34.30
CA PRO A 906 39.57 -1.92 -34.84
C PRO A 906 39.23 -2.97 -33.78
N ASN A 907 40.00 -3.06 -32.68
CA ASN A 907 39.83 -4.05 -31.64
C ASN A 907 38.80 -3.63 -30.56
N TYR A 908 38.67 -2.30 -30.28
CA TYR A 908 37.86 -1.77 -29.24
C TYR A 908 36.60 -1.02 -29.69
N GLY A 909 36.41 -0.95 -31.05
CA GLY A 909 35.25 -0.31 -31.66
C GLY A 909 35.04 1.16 -31.25
N ALA A 910 33.85 1.55 -30.89
CA ALA A 910 33.49 2.90 -30.45
C ALA A 910 33.81 3.19 -28.97
N ARG A 911 34.37 2.26 -28.21
CA ARG A 911 34.65 2.45 -26.74
C ARG A 911 35.60 3.61 -26.47
N PRO A 912 36.66 3.88 -27.28
CA PRO A 912 37.54 5.02 -27.08
C PRO A 912 36.86 6.38 -27.36
N VAL A 913 35.84 6.45 -28.21
CA VAL A 913 35.13 7.70 -28.60
C VAL A 913 34.75 8.56 -27.39
N LYS A 914 34.18 7.95 -26.39
CA LYS A 914 33.77 8.67 -25.16
C LYS A 914 34.96 9.33 -24.48
N ARG A 915 36.09 8.64 -24.42
CA ARG A 915 37.32 9.19 -23.78
C ARG A 915 37.92 10.33 -24.63
N VAL A 916 37.87 10.18 -25.96
CA VAL A 916 38.36 11.22 -26.89
C VAL A 916 37.50 12.49 -26.74
N ILE A 917 36.17 12.35 -26.73
CA ILE A 917 35.26 13.50 -26.50
C ILE A 917 35.54 14.15 -25.17
N GLN A 918 35.72 13.38 -24.10
CA GLN A 918 36.03 13.90 -22.76
C GLN A 918 37.36 14.67 -22.76
N GLN A 919 38.39 14.12 -23.37
CA GLN A 919 39.71 14.71 -23.38
C GLN A 919 39.80 15.96 -24.24
N HIS A 920 39.23 15.94 -25.43
CA HIS A 920 39.42 16.99 -26.46
C HIS A 920 38.26 18.00 -26.52
N VAL A 921 37.05 17.66 -26.03
CA VAL A 921 35.89 18.55 -26.07
C VAL A 921 35.48 18.98 -24.67
N GLU A 922 35.12 18.05 -23.78
CA GLU A 922 34.59 18.41 -22.47
C GLU A 922 35.61 19.16 -21.59
N ASN A 923 36.88 18.73 -21.61
CA ASN A 923 37.92 19.37 -20.85
C ASN A 923 38.22 20.79 -21.34
N GLU A 924 38.25 21.03 -22.66
CA GLU A 924 38.49 22.37 -23.23
C GLU A 924 37.29 23.29 -23.03
N LEU A 925 36.07 22.80 -23.18
CA LEU A 925 34.86 23.52 -22.82
C LEU A 925 34.87 23.92 -21.33
N ALA A 926 35.21 22.99 -20.44
CA ALA A 926 35.27 23.26 -19.00
C ALA A 926 36.32 24.34 -18.69
N LYS A 927 37.50 24.30 -19.32
CA LYS A 927 38.52 25.31 -19.15
C LYS A 927 38.08 26.69 -19.66
N GLY A 928 37.41 26.75 -20.83
CA GLY A 928 36.91 28.00 -21.41
C GLY A 928 35.82 28.62 -20.56
N ILE A 929 34.91 27.80 -19.98
CA ILE A 929 33.88 28.27 -19.07
C ILE A 929 34.51 28.81 -17.76
N LEU A 930 35.48 28.06 -17.19
CA LEU A 930 36.16 28.50 -15.96
C LEU A 930 37.03 29.77 -16.13
N ARG A 931 37.59 29.99 -17.33
CA ARG A 931 38.31 31.21 -17.68
C ARG A 931 37.42 32.38 -18.03
N GLY A 932 36.11 32.16 -18.18
CA GLY A 932 35.12 33.19 -18.54
C GLY A 932 35.14 33.54 -20.03
N GLU A 933 35.78 32.72 -20.88
CA GLU A 933 35.82 32.83 -22.35
C GLU A 933 34.40 32.54 -22.91
N PHE A 934 33.69 31.58 -22.33
CA PHE A 934 32.32 31.20 -22.68
C PHE A 934 31.37 31.57 -21.52
N LYS A 935 30.31 32.29 -21.82
CA LYS A 935 29.28 32.74 -20.88
C LYS A 935 27.96 32.02 -21.15
N ASP A 936 27.04 32.10 -20.20
CA ASP A 936 25.70 31.57 -20.36
C ASP A 936 25.00 32.24 -21.57
N GLU A 937 24.26 31.49 -22.37
CA GLU A 937 23.58 31.88 -23.62
C GLU A 937 24.49 31.97 -24.86
N ASP A 938 25.78 31.65 -24.76
CA ASP A 938 26.70 31.67 -25.90
C ASP A 938 26.54 30.46 -26.84
N THR A 939 26.76 30.66 -28.15
CA THR A 939 26.88 29.56 -29.14
C THR A 939 28.34 29.30 -29.41
N ILE A 940 28.81 28.07 -29.18
CA ILE A 940 30.22 27.66 -29.34
C ILE A 940 30.35 26.80 -30.56
N LEU A 941 31.18 27.22 -31.52
CA LEU A 941 31.56 26.44 -32.70
C LEU A 941 32.86 25.68 -32.43
N VAL A 942 32.83 24.36 -32.64
CA VAL A 942 34.02 23.50 -32.63
C VAL A 942 34.42 23.20 -34.02
N ASP A 943 35.62 23.69 -34.44
CA ASP A 943 36.17 23.52 -35.78
C ASP A 943 37.58 22.94 -35.73
N THR A 944 38.15 22.61 -36.91
CA THR A 944 39.50 22.08 -37.04
C THR A 944 40.44 23.10 -37.70
N GLU A 945 41.59 23.29 -37.14
CA GLU A 945 42.66 24.11 -37.74
C GLU A 945 43.86 23.23 -38.07
N VAL A 946 44.34 23.37 -39.29
CA VAL A 946 45.53 22.64 -39.79
C VAL A 946 46.75 23.44 -39.47
N THR A 947 47.54 23.07 -38.46
CA THR A 947 48.80 23.70 -38.16
C THR A 947 49.93 23.07 -39.00
N ALA A 948 50.40 23.81 -40.01
CA ALA A 948 51.57 23.42 -40.79
C ALA A 948 52.85 23.78 -40.01
N PHE A 949 53.53 22.78 -39.44
CA PHE A 949 54.89 23.00 -38.92
C PHE A 949 55.89 22.84 -40.05
N GLY A 950 56.71 23.91 -40.28
CA GLY A 950 57.87 23.84 -41.20
C GLY A 950 58.89 22.83 -40.68
N ASN A 951 59.38 21.99 -41.54
CA ASN A 951 60.34 20.90 -41.43
C ASN A 951 59.74 19.49 -41.24
N GLY A 952 59.21 18.92 -42.35
CA GLY A 952 59.16 17.44 -42.47
C GLY A 952 58.21 16.65 -41.60
N GLN A 953 57.40 17.28 -40.75
CA GLN A 953 56.35 16.66 -39.98
C GLN A 953 55.03 16.79 -40.70
N LEU A 954 54.25 15.72 -40.66
CA LEU A 954 52.89 15.68 -41.21
C LEU A 954 51.99 16.74 -40.57
N PRO A 955 51.10 17.41 -41.30
CA PRO A 955 50.21 18.42 -40.80
C PRO A 955 49.32 17.81 -39.70
N GLN A 956 49.38 18.38 -38.50
CA GLN A 956 48.52 17.96 -37.39
C GLN A 956 47.25 18.83 -37.37
N GLN A 957 46.10 18.20 -37.41
CA GLN A 957 44.81 18.83 -37.19
C GLN A 957 44.55 18.97 -35.70
N LYS A 958 44.15 20.17 -35.24
CA LYS A 958 43.80 20.46 -33.85
C LYS A 958 42.39 21.06 -33.80
N LEU A 959 41.65 20.70 -32.77
CA LEU A 959 40.32 21.30 -32.49
C LEU A 959 40.48 22.71 -31.95
N VAL A 960 39.68 23.65 -32.48
CA VAL A 960 39.62 25.05 -32.03
C VAL A 960 38.18 25.39 -31.68
N PHE A 961 38.02 26.09 -30.54
CA PHE A 961 36.70 26.50 -30.03
C PHE A 961 36.54 27.99 -30.29
N ARG A 962 35.49 28.38 -31.00
CA ARG A 962 35.19 29.79 -31.31
C ARG A 962 33.79 30.15 -30.81
N LYS A 963 33.64 31.38 -30.31
CA LYS A 963 32.32 31.91 -29.94
C LYS A 963 31.71 32.49 -31.23
N LEU A 964 30.48 32.09 -31.56
CA LEU A 964 29.68 32.73 -32.59
C LEU A 964 28.93 33.94 -31.94
N GLU A 965 29.28 35.16 -32.39
CA GLU A 965 28.54 36.35 -31.98
C GLU A 965 27.17 36.37 -32.63
N SER A 966 26.13 36.42 -31.84
CA SER A 966 24.75 36.55 -32.32
C SER A 966 24.53 37.97 -32.85
N GLY A 967 24.72 38.17 -34.16
CA GLY A 967 24.35 39.46 -34.76
C GLY A 967 25.24 39.84 -35.95
N SER A 968 25.02 39.26 -37.09
CA SER A 968 25.05 39.97 -38.37
C SER A 968 24.49 39.04 -39.46
N ASP A 969 23.30 39.31 -39.93
CA ASP A 969 22.85 38.91 -41.27
C ASP A 969 23.88 39.35 -42.30
N THR A 970 24.64 38.45 -42.80
CA THR A 970 25.38 38.59 -44.07
C THR A 970 24.91 37.54 -45.02
N SER A 971 23.84 37.85 -45.70
CA SER A 971 23.61 37.32 -47.05
C SER A 971 24.76 37.78 -47.96
N SER A 972 25.78 36.97 -48.13
CA SER A 972 26.76 37.15 -49.20
C SER A 972 26.37 36.22 -50.36
N GLU A 973 25.68 36.84 -51.30
CA GLU A 973 25.66 36.42 -52.69
C GLU A 973 27.08 36.10 -53.15
N THR A 974 27.41 34.83 -53.40
CA THR A 974 28.55 34.46 -54.23
C THR A 974 28.09 34.42 -55.64
N LYS A 975 28.42 35.51 -56.36
CA LYS A 975 28.39 35.53 -57.81
C LYS A 975 29.36 34.47 -58.36
N GLU A 976 28.80 33.58 -59.18
CA GLU A 976 29.54 32.78 -60.15
C GLU A 976 30.32 33.71 -61.09
N GLU A 977 31.60 33.64 -61.06
CA GLU A 977 32.45 34.05 -62.17
C GLU A 977 32.94 32.80 -62.87
N VAL A 978 32.28 32.53 -64.00
CA VAL A 978 32.78 31.66 -65.09
C VAL A 978 34.04 32.30 -65.67
N THR A 979 35.19 31.66 -65.57
CA THR A 979 36.31 31.92 -66.44
C THR A 979 36.74 30.60 -67.08
N GLN A 980 36.32 30.40 -68.31
CA GLN A 980 36.99 29.58 -69.26
C GLN A 980 38.44 29.99 -69.41
N THR A 981 39.42 29.06 -69.40
CA THR A 981 40.36 28.82 -70.49
C THR A 981 41.55 27.96 -70.03
N LEU A 982 41.76 26.89 -70.84
CA LEU A 982 42.93 26.00 -71.09
C LEU A 982 43.18 24.87 -70.09
#